data_24ec5edca8df9fcb2f48cb1569f362b8
#
_entry.id   24ec5edca8df9fcb2f48cb1569f362b8
#
_cell.length_a   1.000
_cell.length_b   1.000
_cell.length_c   1.000
_cell.angle_alpha   90.00
_cell.angle_beta   90.00
_cell.angle_gamma   90.00
#
_symmetry.space_group_name_H-M   'P 1'
#
loop_
_entity.id
_entity.type
_entity.pdbx_description
1 polymer ?
#
loop_
_entity_poly.entity_id
_entity_poly.type
_entity_poly.pdbx_seq_one_letter_code
_entity_poly.pdbx_strand_id
1 'polypeptide(L)'
;MPAPPTVASEIPSGAAVAADGRSANDAKIFNRPNARTIASLIPAPRGPILDREGEPLANNRVAYHLAINYGQFEVADRDFVVSWARKRLEEAAKHVQGVLTFTDEDLWLHYRHRRWLPLIVSGFLKDAEFKKLEGKTGVGLILFPVYARNYPEGAAASHIIGYSGSIGKLPTGPINQNEPMFEEIEGRAGIEKLFDQALRGVPGRKRLLFDSDGSKLLEEQTLRPRPGGTVVTTLNLRWQKLAESVLEKGCERGAFVVIDIATGEVLVMASRPGFDLNRFVPGISNEAFQALQDDPSRPLFSRAFQGAYPPASSFKPVVALAALNAGTVSEDTLIDSPASITLGNHTFHNWTKVPEGAINVKRAIARSCNTWFYQVGIRVGPTAFLGLARQLGFGAATGLPLIGETAGLVPTNEWMLKNERRRILDGDTANLSIGQGVLLASPLQVAQGMAGIGHGTALPKLQLIRQVQNINGGVISAADPERKNWLGVDPQAAQVVRAGMRDVVNGGGGTGHGASLSYTELCGKTGTAQWGPPSKNQRLAWFAGFLPYDNPRYAFAVLYEGKPNQTVSGGRMAAPMVKSFFETLKDEIKESIAPPKRAVVVIAEDDSREILRALPVEDIDPATGLPQAPALDTAPATDLIPAPPAGQDPDEGGVIRALPVNEAEIRPDAPADGLLHERPVAPVQTDPDEDVRRALPVEEP
;
A
#
# COMPACT_ATOMS: atom_id res chain seq x y z
N MET A 1 -20.73 18.84 14.13
CA MET A 1 -21.25 17.47 13.89
C MET A 1 -21.21 16.75 15.23
N PRO A 2 -22.25 16.05 15.69
CA PRO A 2 -22.21 15.32 16.95
C PRO A 2 -21.25 14.13 16.79
N ALA A 3 -20.45 13.88 17.84
CA ALA A 3 -19.57 12.73 17.94
C ALA A 3 -20.36 11.42 17.75
N PRO A 4 -19.77 10.37 17.13
CA PRO A 4 -20.44 9.09 17.03
C PRO A 4 -20.67 8.53 18.42
N PRO A 5 -21.81 7.85 18.67
CA PRO A 5 -22.07 7.27 19.96
C PRO A 5 -21.02 6.19 20.26
N THR A 6 -20.30 6.37 21.34
CA THR A 6 -19.50 5.34 22.00
C THR A 6 -20.46 4.26 22.45
N VAL A 7 -20.62 3.21 21.65
CA VAL A 7 -21.24 1.97 22.10
C VAL A 7 -20.18 1.21 22.89
N ALA A 8 -19.92 1.66 24.11
CA ALA A 8 -19.48 0.77 25.16
C ALA A 8 -20.70 -0.06 25.54
N SER A 9 -20.97 -1.17 24.85
CA SER A 9 -21.78 -2.22 25.45
C SER A 9 -20.91 -2.83 26.53
N GLU A 10 -21.03 -2.33 27.75
CA GLU A 10 -20.76 -3.10 28.96
C GLU A 10 -21.61 -4.36 28.83
N ILE A 11 -21.05 -5.46 28.36
CA ILE A 11 -21.54 -6.76 28.65
C ILE A 11 -21.37 -6.88 30.16
N PRO A 12 -22.44 -7.00 30.95
CA PRO A 12 -22.29 -7.11 32.38
C PRO A 12 -21.30 -8.22 32.67
N SER A 13 -20.35 -7.99 33.57
CA SER A 13 -19.49 -9.02 34.14
C SER A 13 -20.35 -9.86 35.10
N GLY A 14 -21.44 -10.42 34.58
CA GLY A 14 -22.25 -11.36 35.30
C GLY A 14 -21.49 -12.67 35.41
N ALA A 15 -21.30 -13.16 36.59
CA ALA A 15 -20.89 -14.53 36.79
C ALA A 15 -21.79 -15.44 35.93
N ALA A 16 -21.17 -16.31 35.12
CA ALA A 16 -21.93 -17.25 34.32
C ALA A 16 -22.87 -18.06 35.27
N VAL A 17 -24.16 -18.09 34.93
CA VAL A 17 -25.17 -18.73 35.75
C VAL A 17 -25.66 -19.98 35.01
N ALA A 18 -25.72 -21.09 35.71
CA ALA A 18 -26.28 -22.33 35.18
C ALA A 18 -27.80 -22.17 34.96
N ALA A 19 -28.38 -23.03 34.10
CA ALA A 19 -29.81 -23.02 33.82
C ALA A 19 -30.68 -23.23 35.08
N ASP A 20 -30.11 -23.79 36.15
CA ASP A 20 -30.74 -23.99 37.47
C ASP A 20 -30.47 -22.82 38.47
N GLY A 21 -29.94 -21.69 37.99
CA GLY A 21 -29.69 -20.50 38.80
C GLY A 21 -28.40 -20.51 39.61
N ARG A 22 -27.52 -21.51 39.43
CA ARG A 22 -26.25 -21.61 40.16
C ARG A 22 -25.13 -20.83 39.46
N SER A 23 -24.25 -20.25 40.27
CA SER A 23 -23.07 -19.52 39.76
C SER A 23 -22.06 -20.45 39.06
N ALA A 24 -21.47 -19.98 37.99
CA ALA A 24 -20.35 -20.67 37.30
C ALA A 24 -19.12 -20.89 38.18
N ASN A 25 -18.98 -20.11 39.27
CA ASN A 25 -17.91 -20.27 40.25
C ASN A 25 -18.10 -21.46 41.20
N ASP A 26 -19.26 -22.13 41.15
CA ASP A 26 -19.47 -23.38 41.87
C ASP A 26 -18.72 -24.51 41.16
N ALA A 27 -17.56 -24.88 41.68
CA ALA A 27 -16.70 -25.94 41.12
C ALA A 27 -17.45 -27.27 40.90
N LYS A 28 -18.55 -27.52 41.63
CA LYS A 28 -19.38 -28.71 41.49
C LYS A 28 -20.14 -28.77 40.18
N ILE A 29 -20.43 -27.62 39.53
CA ILE A 29 -21.14 -27.59 38.24
C ILE A 29 -20.30 -28.21 37.13
N PHE A 30 -19.00 -27.94 37.13
CA PHE A 30 -18.08 -28.45 36.08
C PHE A 30 -17.66 -29.91 36.33
N ASN A 31 -17.91 -30.46 37.50
CA ASN A 31 -17.55 -31.82 37.91
C ASN A 31 -18.76 -32.78 37.99
N ARG A 32 -19.85 -32.48 37.33
CA ARG A 32 -21.01 -33.38 37.28
C ARG A 32 -20.65 -34.69 36.57
N PRO A 33 -21.04 -35.85 37.11
CA PRO A 33 -20.93 -37.13 36.40
C PRO A 33 -21.65 -37.02 35.05
N ASN A 34 -21.01 -37.49 33.99
CA ASN A 34 -21.51 -37.46 32.62
C ASN A 34 -21.64 -36.07 31.96
N ALA A 35 -21.13 -35.00 32.58
CA ALA A 35 -21.04 -33.69 31.91
C ALA A 35 -19.75 -33.59 31.05
N ARG A 36 -19.89 -33.00 29.85
CA ARG A 36 -18.78 -32.75 28.95
C ARG A 36 -18.45 -31.27 28.89
N THR A 37 -17.21 -30.91 29.24
CA THR A 37 -16.71 -29.55 29.14
C THR A 37 -15.94 -29.38 27.83
N ILE A 38 -16.25 -28.36 27.04
CA ILE A 38 -15.55 -28.02 25.80
C ILE A 38 -15.08 -26.56 25.92
N ALA A 39 -13.83 -26.32 25.58
CA ALA A 39 -13.32 -24.98 25.33
C ALA A 39 -13.45 -24.65 23.83
N SER A 40 -13.99 -23.48 23.52
CA SER A 40 -14.13 -22.99 22.15
C SER A 40 -13.47 -21.62 22.01
N LEU A 41 -12.92 -21.32 20.84
CA LEU A 41 -12.26 -20.05 20.55
C LEU A 41 -13.28 -19.02 20.03
N ILE A 42 -13.12 -17.78 20.49
CA ILE A 42 -13.85 -16.62 19.97
C ILE A 42 -12.88 -15.84 19.11
N PRO A 43 -13.07 -15.76 17.78
CA PRO A 43 -12.22 -14.96 16.91
C PRO A 43 -12.16 -13.49 17.37
N ALA A 44 -10.97 -12.91 17.32
CA ALA A 44 -10.78 -11.51 17.65
C ALA A 44 -11.06 -10.61 16.43
N PRO A 45 -11.55 -9.39 16.63
CA PRO A 45 -11.63 -8.40 15.55
C PRO A 45 -10.23 -8.13 14.98
N ARG A 46 -10.13 -8.05 13.65
CA ARG A 46 -8.89 -7.75 12.96
C ARG A 46 -8.53 -6.28 13.15
N GLY A 47 -7.24 -5.97 13.31
CA GLY A 47 -6.75 -4.60 13.46
C GLY A 47 -7.01 -3.72 12.24
N PRO A 48 -7.12 -2.39 12.38
CA PRO A 48 -7.33 -1.48 11.27
C PRO A 48 -6.04 -1.26 10.46
N ILE A 49 -6.22 -0.94 9.16
CA ILE A 49 -5.19 -0.38 8.30
C ILE A 49 -5.59 1.07 8.05
N LEU A 50 -4.70 1.99 8.36
CA LEU A 50 -4.95 3.42 8.27
C LEU A 50 -4.04 4.05 7.23
N ASP A 51 -4.48 5.17 6.67
CA ASP A 51 -3.63 6.07 5.91
C ASP A 51 -2.71 6.88 6.86
N ARG A 52 -1.90 7.77 6.32
CA ARG A 52 -0.96 8.60 7.08
C ARG A 52 -1.62 9.62 8.02
N GLU A 53 -2.87 10.01 7.74
CA GLU A 53 -3.67 10.96 8.51
C GLU A 53 -4.58 10.27 9.54
N GLY A 54 -4.62 8.92 9.54
CA GLY A 54 -5.45 8.12 10.42
C GLY A 54 -6.80 7.74 9.83
N GLU A 55 -7.04 8.04 8.55
CA GLU A 55 -8.26 7.64 7.85
C GLU A 55 -8.26 6.14 7.54
N PRO A 56 -9.38 5.43 7.76
CA PRO A 56 -9.42 3.98 7.64
C PRO A 56 -9.43 3.52 6.17
N LEU A 57 -8.38 2.80 5.77
CA LEU A 57 -8.30 2.05 4.53
C LEU A 57 -8.97 0.67 4.66
N ALA A 58 -8.86 0.07 5.84
CA ALA A 58 -9.58 -1.14 6.22
C ALA A 58 -9.89 -1.13 7.72
N ASN A 59 -11.13 -1.50 8.06
CA ASN A 59 -11.61 -1.60 9.44
C ASN A 59 -12.57 -2.78 9.59
N ASN A 60 -13.28 -2.86 10.70
CA ASN A 60 -14.36 -3.82 10.88
C ASN A 60 -15.69 -3.10 11.03
N ARG A 61 -16.75 -3.71 10.54
CA ARG A 61 -18.13 -3.28 10.77
C ARG A 61 -18.96 -4.42 11.36
N VAL A 62 -20.03 -4.11 12.03
CA VAL A 62 -21.04 -5.12 12.36
C VAL A 62 -21.83 -5.42 11.10
N ALA A 63 -21.86 -6.69 10.71
CA ALA A 63 -22.70 -7.21 9.66
C ALA A 63 -23.65 -8.26 10.24
N TYR A 64 -24.75 -8.53 9.57
CA TYR A 64 -25.75 -9.45 10.04
C TYR A 64 -25.96 -10.57 9.04
N HIS A 65 -26.08 -11.77 9.55
CA HIS A 65 -26.61 -12.93 8.82
C HIS A 65 -28.04 -13.18 9.27
N LEU A 66 -28.83 -13.80 8.40
CA LEU A 66 -30.02 -14.48 8.82
C LEU A 66 -29.62 -15.88 9.26
N ALA A 67 -30.07 -16.30 10.43
CA ALA A 67 -29.71 -17.58 11.02
C ALA A 67 -30.92 -18.28 11.65
N ILE A 68 -30.90 -19.62 11.64
CA ILE A 68 -31.87 -20.45 12.37
C ILE A 68 -31.37 -20.62 13.78
N ASN A 69 -32.23 -20.27 14.76
CA ASN A 69 -32.02 -20.52 16.18
C ASN A 69 -33.03 -21.61 16.61
N TYR A 70 -32.50 -22.78 16.87
CA TYR A 70 -33.36 -23.90 17.28
C TYR A 70 -33.98 -23.67 18.67
N GLY A 71 -35.27 -23.91 18.78
CA GLY A 71 -35.96 -23.92 20.07
C GLY A 71 -35.69 -25.20 20.88
N GLN A 72 -36.21 -25.21 22.11
CA GLN A 72 -36.34 -26.45 22.86
C GLN A 72 -37.59 -27.20 22.34
N PHE A 73 -37.37 -28.40 21.83
CA PHE A 73 -38.47 -29.23 21.31
C PHE A 73 -38.81 -30.33 22.32
N GLU A 74 -40.10 -30.56 22.56
CA GLU A 74 -40.58 -31.67 23.42
C GLU A 74 -40.29 -33.02 22.75
N VAL A 75 -40.47 -33.09 21.43
CA VAL A 75 -40.11 -34.24 20.59
C VAL A 75 -39.12 -33.77 19.55
N ALA A 76 -37.92 -34.33 19.56
CA ALA A 76 -36.81 -33.91 18.73
C ALA A 76 -36.27 -35.08 17.87
N ASP A 77 -37.19 -35.82 17.22
CA ASP A 77 -36.78 -36.81 16.23
C ASP A 77 -36.24 -36.12 14.96
N ARG A 78 -35.54 -36.89 14.16
CA ARG A 78 -34.85 -36.39 12.96
C ARG A 78 -35.81 -35.72 11.98
N ASP A 79 -36.95 -36.36 11.73
CA ASP A 79 -37.89 -35.93 10.69
C ASP A 79 -38.59 -34.64 11.06
N PHE A 80 -38.96 -34.50 12.34
CA PHE A 80 -39.53 -33.26 12.90
C PHE A 80 -38.52 -32.09 12.80
N VAL A 81 -37.28 -32.30 13.27
CA VAL A 81 -36.26 -31.25 13.29
C VAL A 81 -35.93 -30.79 11.88
N VAL A 82 -35.72 -31.73 10.94
CA VAL A 82 -35.44 -31.42 9.55
C VAL A 82 -36.60 -30.68 8.89
N SER A 83 -37.83 -31.17 9.05
CA SER A 83 -39.02 -30.50 8.55
C SER A 83 -39.19 -29.10 9.11
N TRP A 84 -38.95 -28.92 10.41
CA TRP A 84 -39.01 -27.61 11.08
C TRP A 84 -37.95 -26.66 10.49
N ALA A 85 -36.70 -27.10 10.32
CA ALA A 85 -35.61 -26.30 9.75
C ALA A 85 -35.86 -25.92 8.27
N ARG A 86 -36.39 -26.88 7.47
CA ARG A 86 -36.80 -26.62 6.08
C ARG A 86 -37.79 -25.48 5.96
N LYS A 87 -38.83 -25.46 6.82
CA LYS A 87 -39.82 -24.37 6.86
C LYS A 87 -39.14 -23.02 7.15
N ARG A 88 -38.06 -22.97 7.97
CA ARG A 88 -37.31 -21.73 8.26
C ARG A 88 -36.45 -21.31 7.08
N LEU A 89 -35.86 -22.26 6.34
CA LEU A 89 -35.16 -21.97 5.11
C LEU A 89 -36.10 -21.40 4.03
N GLU A 90 -37.28 -21.95 3.88
CA GLU A 90 -38.33 -21.43 2.97
C GLU A 90 -38.78 -20.02 3.38
N GLU A 91 -38.94 -19.78 4.69
CA GLU A 91 -39.24 -18.44 5.20
C GLU A 91 -38.10 -17.45 4.95
N ALA A 92 -36.86 -17.85 5.21
CA ALA A 92 -35.67 -17.05 4.94
C ALA A 92 -35.57 -16.67 3.45
N ALA A 93 -35.90 -17.59 2.54
CA ALA A 93 -35.87 -17.36 1.10
C ALA A 93 -36.87 -16.30 0.61
N LYS A 94 -37.91 -15.98 1.40
CA LYS A 94 -38.85 -14.88 1.10
C LYS A 94 -38.24 -13.50 1.40
N HIS A 95 -37.23 -13.45 2.23
CA HIS A 95 -36.68 -12.21 2.77
C HIS A 95 -35.31 -11.84 2.18
N VAL A 96 -34.50 -12.85 1.85
CA VAL A 96 -33.11 -12.66 1.37
C VAL A 96 -32.87 -13.44 0.09
N GLN A 97 -32.04 -12.87 -0.77
CA GLN A 97 -31.56 -13.58 -1.96
C GLN A 97 -30.34 -14.43 -1.59
N GLY A 98 -30.26 -15.66 -2.11
CA GLY A 98 -29.09 -16.52 -1.91
C GLY A 98 -29.05 -17.19 -0.54
N VAL A 99 -30.19 -17.75 -0.11
CA VAL A 99 -30.20 -18.65 1.06
C VAL A 99 -29.28 -19.85 0.78
N LEU A 100 -28.44 -20.18 1.79
CA LEU A 100 -27.51 -21.31 1.70
C LEU A 100 -28.27 -22.63 1.61
N THR A 101 -27.75 -23.56 0.84
CA THR A 101 -28.33 -24.90 0.69
C THR A 101 -27.75 -25.86 1.73
N PHE A 102 -28.63 -26.65 2.32
CA PHE A 102 -28.28 -27.68 3.31
C PHE A 102 -28.92 -28.99 2.92
N THR A 103 -28.22 -30.10 3.13
CA THR A 103 -28.84 -31.42 3.09
C THR A 103 -29.65 -31.68 4.36
N ASP A 104 -30.52 -32.65 4.36
CA ASP A 104 -31.27 -33.04 5.58
C ASP A 104 -30.32 -33.56 6.66
N GLU A 105 -29.22 -34.18 6.25
CA GLU A 105 -28.17 -34.62 7.15
C GLU A 105 -27.44 -33.44 7.80
N ASP A 106 -27.11 -32.37 7.04
CA ASP A 106 -26.48 -31.16 7.58
C ASP A 106 -27.36 -30.51 8.66
N LEU A 107 -28.67 -30.38 8.38
CA LEU A 107 -29.65 -29.83 9.33
C LEU A 107 -29.74 -30.67 10.60
N TRP A 108 -29.79 -31.99 10.46
CA TRP A 108 -29.85 -32.91 11.59
C TRP A 108 -28.56 -32.91 12.42
N LEU A 109 -27.38 -32.99 11.76
CA LEU A 109 -26.08 -32.97 12.44
C LEU A 109 -25.87 -31.65 13.19
N HIS A 110 -26.24 -30.50 12.58
CA HIS A 110 -26.18 -29.21 13.26
C HIS A 110 -27.07 -29.19 14.50
N TYR A 111 -28.32 -29.61 14.38
CA TYR A 111 -29.22 -29.71 15.56
C TYR A 111 -28.62 -30.62 16.62
N ARG A 112 -28.18 -31.79 16.27
CA ARG A 112 -27.70 -32.80 17.22
C ARG A 112 -26.44 -32.36 17.98
N HIS A 113 -25.54 -31.68 17.30
CA HIS A 113 -24.20 -31.38 17.83
C HIS A 113 -24.00 -29.90 18.18
N ARG A 114 -24.76 -29.00 17.56
CA ARG A 114 -24.49 -27.53 17.59
C ARG A 114 -25.80 -26.72 17.79
N ARG A 115 -26.91 -27.28 18.20
CA ARG A 115 -28.20 -26.57 18.29
C ARG A 115 -28.20 -25.29 19.13
N TRP A 116 -27.21 -25.13 19.99
CA TRP A 116 -27.01 -23.93 20.81
C TRP A 116 -26.31 -22.80 20.06
N LEU A 117 -25.71 -23.07 18.89
CA LEU A 117 -25.12 -22.10 17.99
C LEU A 117 -26.10 -21.87 16.83
N PRO A 118 -26.45 -20.61 16.50
CA PRO A 118 -27.31 -20.34 15.36
C PRO A 118 -26.75 -20.90 14.05
N LEU A 119 -27.58 -21.56 13.24
CA LEU A 119 -27.21 -22.01 11.91
C LEU A 119 -27.33 -20.84 10.95
N ILE A 120 -26.21 -20.33 10.44
CA ILE A 120 -26.17 -19.26 9.46
C ILE A 120 -26.75 -19.77 8.13
N VAL A 121 -27.80 -19.10 7.63
CA VAL A 121 -28.51 -19.53 6.41
C VAL A 121 -28.44 -18.51 5.27
N SER A 122 -27.78 -17.36 5.46
CA SER A 122 -27.59 -16.35 4.42
C SER A 122 -26.16 -15.83 4.40
N GLY A 123 -25.75 -15.21 3.29
CA GLY A 123 -24.63 -14.26 3.29
C GLY A 123 -24.91 -13.04 4.19
N PHE A 124 -24.05 -12.03 4.12
CA PHE A 124 -24.33 -10.76 4.81
C PHE A 124 -25.57 -10.08 4.24
N LEU A 125 -26.46 -9.68 5.15
CA LEU A 125 -27.65 -8.91 4.76
C LEU A 125 -27.26 -7.53 4.25
N LYS A 126 -27.90 -7.12 3.17
CA LYS A 126 -27.84 -5.72 2.72
C LYS A 126 -28.66 -4.84 3.70
N ASP A 127 -28.32 -3.58 3.79
CA ASP A 127 -29.02 -2.63 4.71
C ASP A 127 -30.53 -2.63 4.50
N ALA A 128 -31.00 -2.76 3.26
CA ALA A 128 -32.42 -2.82 2.95
C ALA A 128 -33.09 -4.11 3.44
N GLU A 129 -32.37 -5.24 3.39
CA GLU A 129 -32.85 -6.55 3.90
C GLU A 129 -32.87 -6.54 5.43
N PHE A 130 -31.81 -6.02 6.07
CA PHE A 130 -31.73 -5.85 7.52
C PHE A 130 -32.90 -5.01 8.04
N LYS A 131 -33.14 -3.82 7.49
CA LYS A 131 -34.24 -2.92 7.89
C LYS A 131 -35.62 -3.56 7.77
N LYS A 132 -35.81 -4.45 6.79
CA LYS A 132 -37.09 -5.18 6.62
C LYS A 132 -37.32 -6.23 7.68
N LEU A 133 -36.22 -6.86 8.15
CA LEU A 133 -36.22 -7.98 9.09
C LEU A 133 -36.10 -7.55 10.56
N GLU A 134 -35.58 -6.36 10.82
CA GLU A 134 -35.39 -5.81 12.16
C GLU A 134 -36.71 -5.78 12.94
N GLY A 135 -36.75 -6.54 14.06
CA GLY A 135 -37.94 -6.72 14.90
C GLY A 135 -39.08 -7.52 14.25
N LYS A 136 -38.88 -8.13 13.07
CA LYS A 136 -39.95 -8.84 12.31
C LYS A 136 -39.57 -10.26 11.91
N THR A 137 -38.50 -10.80 12.47
CA THR A 137 -38.12 -12.21 12.21
C THR A 137 -39.15 -13.15 12.83
N GLY A 138 -39.57 -14.15 12.03
CA GLY A 138 -40.47 -15.21 12.51
C GLY A 138 -39.81 -16.08 13.58
N VAL A 139 -40.62 -16.91 14.25
CA VAL A 139 -40.13 -17.84 15.27
C VAL A 139 -39.05 -18.75 14.73
N GLY A 140 -37.88 -18.76 15.36
CA GLY A 140 -36.74 -19.58 14.99
C GLY A 140 -35.82 -18.96 13.93
N LEU A 141 -36.10 -17.75 13.43
CA LEU A 141 -35.18 -16.96 12.64
C LEU A 141 -34.67 -15.77 13.46
N ILE A 142 -33.38 -15.51 13.39
CA ILE A 142 -32.74 -14.40 14.09
C ILE A 142 -31.79 -13.65 13.17
N LEU A 143 -31.61 -12.35 13.44
CA LEU A 143 -30.53 -11.55 12.91
C LEU A 143 -29.29 -11.79 13.76
N PHE A 144 -28.29 -12.44 13.18
CA PHE A 144 -27.08 -12.84 13.88
C PHE A 144 -25.93 -11.89 13.57
N PRO A 145 -25.49 -11.06 14.56
CA PRO A 145 -24.42 -10.07 14.34
C PRO A 145 -23.05 -10.74 14.33
N VAL A 146 -22.21 -10.31 13.40
CA VAL A 146 -20.80 -10.72 13.31
C VAL A 146 -19.92 -9.50 12.96
N TYR A 147 -18.65 -9.55 13.34
CA TYR A 147 -17.68 -8.58 12.84
C TYR A 147 -17.20 -9.00 11.45
N ALA A 148 -17.45 -8.14 10.47
CA ALA A 148 -16.98 -8.33 9.10
C ALA A 148 -15.87 -7.35 8.79
N ARG A 149 -14.85 -7.79 8.03
CA ARG A 149 -13.87 -6.87 7.46
C ARG A 149 -14.58 -5.90 6.52
N ASN A 150 -14.17 -4.65 6.54
CA ASN A 150 -14.77 -3.60 5.74
C ASN A 150 -13.68 -2.71 5.15
N TYR A 151 -13.82 -2.40 3.88
CA TYR A 151 -12.97 -1.47 3.14
C TYR A 151 -13.83 -0.26 2.78
N PRO A 152 -13.79 0.83 3.57
CA PRO A 152 -14.76 1.93 3.46
C PRO A 152 -14.79 2.56 2.06
N GLU A 153 -13.63 2.60 1.41
CA GLU A 153 -13.44 3.21 0.09
C GLU A 153 -13.41 2.18 -1.07
N GLY A 154 -13.82 0.96 -0.80
CA GLY A 154 -13.99 -0.11 -1.77
C GLY A 154 -12.73 -0.41 -2.59
N ALA A 155 -12.56 0.26 -3.73
CA ALA A 155 -11.48 0.00 -4.67
C ALA A 155 -10.20 0.81 -4.40
N ALA A 156 -10.24 1.82 -3.53
CA ALA A 156 -9.09 2.69 -3.28
C ALA A 156 -7.88 1.91 -2.75
N ALA A 157 -6.72 2.10 -3.36
CA ALA A 157 -5.47 1.41 -3.05
C ALA A 157 -5.56 -0.12 -3.05
N SER A 158 -6.51 -0.71 -3.81
CA SER A 158 -6.83 -2.15 -3.76
C SER A 158 -5.62 -3.07 -3.91
N HIS A 159 -4.69 -2.76 -4.82
CA HIS A 159 -3.48 -3.56 -5.05
C HIS A 159 -2.48 -3.52 -3.91
N ILE A 160 -2.55 -2.48 -3.05
CA ILE A 160 -1.64 -2.28 -1.92
C ILE A 160 -2.24 -2.88 -0.67
N ILE A 161 -3.49 -2.52 -0.35
CA ILE A 161 -4.18 -3.00 0.84
C ILE A 161 -4.39 -4.50 0.75
N GLY A 162 -4.82 -4.99 -0.42
CA GLY A 162 -5.20 -6.37 -0.59
C GLY A 162 -6.47 -6.71 0.17
N TYR A 163 -6.74 -7.99 0.33
CA TYR A 163 -7.97 -8.47 0.95
C TYR A 163 -7.72 -9.62 1.92
N SER A 164 -8.67 -9.83 2.79
CA SER A 164 -8.72 -10.96 3.72
C SER A 164 -9.81 -11.96 3.28
N GLY A 165 -9.74 -13.17 3.78
CA GLY A 165 -10.72 -14.21 3.52
C GLY A 165 -10.78 -15.22 4.64
N SER A 166 -11.84 -16.02 4.67
CA SER A 166 -12.06 -17.05 5.71
C SER A 166 -11.08 -18.20 5.59
N ILE A 167 -10.68 -18.75 6.75
CA ILE A 167 -9.85 -19.96 6.84
C ILE A 167 -10.76 -21.19 6.91
N GLY A 168 -11.11 -21.72 5.75
CA GLY A 168 -11.93 -22.93 5.67
C GLY A 168 -13.38 -22.73 6.05
N LYS A 169 -14.14 -23.84 6.10
CA LYS A 169 -15.53 -23.90 6.58
C LYS A 169 -15.55 -24.43 8.00
N LEU A 170 -16.49 -23.91 8.82
CA LEU A 170 -16.72 -24.48 10.13
C LEU A 170 -17.19 -25.93 10.01
N PRO A 171 -16.70 -26.83 10.86
CA PRO A 171 -17.15 -28.21 10.90
C PRO A 171 -18.64 -28.29 11.26
N THR A 172 -19.35 -29.27 10.72
CA THR A 172 -20.78 -29.53 11.01
C THR A 172 -21.00 -30.61 12.07
N GLY A 173 -19.98 -31.43 12.34
CA GLY A 173 -20.03 -32.54 13.31
C GLY A 173 -19.89 -32.14 14.77
N PRO A 174 -19.58 -33.10 15.67
CA PRO A 174 -19.34 -32.83 17.08
C PRO A 174 -18.25 -31.78 17.29
N ILE A 175 -18.43 -30.93 18.30
CA ILE A 175 -17.46 -29.88 18.60
C ILE A 175 -16.20 -30.47 19.25
N ASN A 176 -15.06 -30.08 18.76
CA ASN A 176 -13.75 -30.45 19.28
C ASN A 176 -13.21 -29.39 20.26
N GLN A 177 -12.22 -29.80 21.08
CA GLN A 177 -11.52 -28.87 21.97
C GLN A 177 -10.78 -27.81 21.15
N ASN A 178 -10.89 -26.54 21.58
CA ASN A 178 -10.27 -25.37 20.93
C ASN A 178 -10.76 -25.10 19.48
N GLU A 179 -11.88 -25.68 19.10
CA GLU A 179 -12.48 -25.36 17.80
C GLU A 179 -13.02 -23.91 17.81
N PRO A 180 -12.81 -23.14 16.73
CA PRO A 180 -13.35 -21.79 16.63
C PRO A 180 -14.87 -21.82 16.51
N MET A 181 -15.55 -20.93 17.22
CA MET A 181 -17.03 -20.80 17.13
C MET A 181 -17.49 -20.13 15.84
N PHE A 182 -16.63 -19.35 15.22
CA PHE A 182 -16.89 -18.58 14.00
C PHE A 182 -15.72 -18.72 13.06
N GLU A 183 -15.95 -18.43 11.77
CA GLU A 183 -14.87 -18.45 10.77
C GLU A 183 -13.76 -17.46 11.16
N GLU A 184 -12.53 -17.96 11.15
CA GLU A 184 -11.35 -17.12 11.29
C GLU A 184 -11.01 -16.48 9.95
N ILE A 185 -10.43 -15.28 10.01
CA ILE A 185 -10.08 -14.49 8.83
C ILE A 185 -8.56 -14.32 8.80
N GLU A 186 -7.97 -14.56 7.63
CA GLU A 186 -6.56 -14.29 7.35
C GLU A 186 -6.38 -13.35 6.16
N GLY A 187 -5.25 -12.68 6.10
CA GLY A 187 -4.86 -11.87 4.95
C GLY A 187 -4.46 -12.72 3.75
N ARG A 188 -5.04 -12.47 2.58
CA ARG A 188 -4.80 -13.22 1.33
C ARG A 188 -3.90 -12.49 0.35
N ALA A 189 -3.91 -11.15 0.35
CA ALA A 189 -3.14 -10.31 -0.55
C ALA A 189 -2.71 -9.01 0.13
N GLY A 190 -1.73 -8.31 -0.44
CA GLY A 190 -1.30 -6.97 -0.03
C GLY A 190 -0.87 -6.85 1.43
N ILE A 191 -1.10 -5.68 2.02
CA ILE A 191 -0.82 -5.38 3.44
C ILE A 191 -1.57 -6.33 4.37
N GLU A 192 -2.82 -6.68 4.02
CA GLU A 192 -3.60 -7.66 4.77
C GLU A 192 -2.83 -8.96 4.99
N LYS A 193 -2.14 -9.46 3.94
CA LYS A 193 -1.32 -10.68 4.02
C LYS A 193 0.03 -10.46 4.69
N LEU A 194 0.73 -9.40 4.29
CA LEU A 194 2.11 -9.16 4.76
C LEU A 194 2.16 -8.82 6.25
N PHE A 195 1.10 -8.20 6.77
CA PHE A 195 0.97 -7.83 8.18
C PHE A 195 -0.11 -8.65 8.91
N ASP A 196 -0.44 -9.85 8.38
CA ASP A 196 -1.50 -10.68 8.95
C ASP A 196 -1.29 -10.94 10.44
N GLN A 197 -0.06 -11.26 10.86
CA GLN A 197 0.27 -11.53 12.26
C GLN A 197 0.02 -10.31 13.16
N ALA A 198 0.33 -9.10 12.70
CA ALA A 198 0.10 -7.88 13.46
C ALA A 198 -1.40 -7.50 13.49
N LEU A 199 -2.08 -7.70 12.35
CA LEU A 199 -3.50 -7.38 12.20
C LEU A 199 -4.41 -8.42 12.86
N ARG A 200 -3.99 -9.68 12.98
CA ARG A 200 -4.73 -10.75 13.63
C ARG A 200 -4.73 -10.53 15.14
N GLY A 201 -5.91 -10.43 15.73
CA GLY A 201 -6.05 -10.29 17.18
C GLY A 201 -5.76 -11.60 17.94
N VAL A 202 -5.83 -11.51 19.24
CA VAL A 202 -5.72 -12.67 20.14
C VAL A 202 -7.10 -13.23 20.39
N PRO A 203 -7.38 -14.48 19.97
CA PRO A 203 -8.70 -15.08 20.18
C PRO A 203 -9.07 -15.16 21.66
N GLY A 204 -10.33 -14.92 21.95
CA GLY A 204 -10.90 -15.20 23.25
C GLY A 204 -11.19 -16.69 23.42
N ARG A 205 -11.60 -17.09 24.62
CA ARG A 205 -11.98 -18.46 24.94
C ARG A 205 -13.26 -18.50 25.73
N LYS A 206 -14.17 -19.39 25.30
CA LYS A 206 -15.35 -19.77 26.06
C LYS A 206 -15.23 -21.20 26.53
N ARG A 207 -15.75 -21.46 27.73
CA ARG A 207 -15.96 -22.79 28.25
C ARG A 207 -17.44 -23.10 28.18
N LEU A 208 -17.79 -24.22 27.60
CA LEU A 208 -19.15 -24.69 27.41
C LEU A 208 -19.32 -26.02 28.18
N LEU A 209 -20.34 -26.14 29.00
CA LEU A 209 -20.67 -27.35 29.70
C LEU A 209 -21.96 -27.93 29.09
N PHE A 210 -21.91 -29.21 28.75
CA PHE A 210 -23.04 -29.96 28.18
C PHE A 210 -23.38 -31.13 29.08
N ASP A 211 -24.66 -31.48 29.13
CA ASP A 211 -25.13 -32.72 29.75
C ASP A 211 -24.93 -33.96 28.84
N SER A 212 -25.39 -35.12 29.32
CA SER A 212 -25.35 -36.39 28.57
C SER A 212 -26.12 -36.31 27.25
N ASP A 213 -27.16 -35.48 27.17
CA ASP A 213 -28.04 -35.34 26.01
C ASP A 213 -27.55 -34.29 25.02
N GLY A 214 -26.41 -33.64 25.34
CA GLY A 214 -25.81 -32.61 24.51
C GLY A 214 -26.47 -31.22 24.62
N SER A 215 -27.30 -31.01 25.66
CA SER A 215 -27.84 -29.69 25.97
C SER A 215 -26.81 -28.85 26.70
N LYS A 216 -26.66 -27.57 26.28
CA LYS A 216 -25.74 -26.63 26.95
C LYS A 216 -26.28 -26.26 28.32
N LEU A 217 -25.54 -26.62 29.37
CA LEU A 217 -25.88 -26.30 30.76
C LEU A 217 -25.33 -24.96 31.20
N LEU A 218 -24.09 -24.63 30.74
CA LEU A 218 -23.38 -23.44 31.18
C LEU A 218 -22.49 -22.91 30.08
N GLU A 219 -22.36 -21.60 30.02
CA GLU A 219 -21.41 -20.90 29.16
C GLU A 219 -20.66 -19.87 29.99
N GLU A 220 -19.33 -19.92 29.96
CA GLU A 220 -18.45 -19.00 30.67
C GLU A 220 -17.38 -18.48 29.71
N GLN A 221 -17.22 -17.17 29.64
CA GLN A 221 -16.13 -16.55 28.90
C GLN A 221 -14.88 -16.48 29.79
N THR A 222 -13.91 -17.36 29.55
CA THR A 222 -12.69 -17.46 30.36
C THR A 222 -11.59 -16.50 29.89
N LEU A 223 -11.63 -16.08 28.61
CA LEU A 223 -10.71 -15.12 28.03
C LEU A 223 -11.46 -14.23 27.04
N ARG A 224 -11.33 -12.91 27.21
CA ARG A 224 -11.89 -11.95 26.23
C ARG A 224 -11.00 -11.89 24.99
N PRO A 225 -11.58 -11.86 23.77
CA PRO A 225 -10.79 -11.63 22.57
C PRO A 225 -10.17 -10.21 22.61
N ARG A 226 -8.94 -10.10 22.15
CA ARG A 226 -8.26 -8.82 22.01
C ARG A 226 -8.07 -8.50 20.52
N PRO A 227 -8.53 -7.34 20.04
CA PRO A 227 -8.37 -6.93 18.63
C PRO A 227 -6.91 -6.98 18.19
N GLY A 228 -6.68 -7.02 16.89
CA GLY A 228 -5.33 -6.89 16.32
C GLY A 228 -4.76 -5.49 16.45
N GLY A 229 -3.47 -5.37 16.19
CA GLY A 229 -2.75 -4.10 16.15
C GLY A 229 -3.09 -3.27 14.91
N THR A 230 -2.65 -2.02 14.88
CA THR A 230 -2.89 -1.07 13.80
C THR A 230 -1.68 -1.01 12.86
N VAL A 231 -1.93 -1.02 11.56
CA VAL A 231 -0.92 -0.72 10.53
C VAL A 231 -1.22 0.66 9.95
N VAL A 232 -0.32 1.62 10.15
CA VAL A 232 -0.41 2.96 9.57
C VAL A 232 0.48 3.01 8.34
N THR A 233 -0.11 3.29 7.18
CA THR A 233 0.60 3.42 5.91
C THR A 233 1.13 4.84 5.71
N THR A 234 1.98 5.02 4.69
CA THR A 234 2.40 6.35 4.23
C THR A 234 1.43 6.96 3.21
N LEU A 235 0.47 6.17 2.71
CA LEU A 235 -0.51 6.64 1.74
C LEU A 235 -1.32 7.80 2.29
N ASN A 236 -1.62 8.76 1.44
CA ASN A 236 -2.63 9.79 1.70
C ASN A 236 -3.91 9.39 0.95
N LEU A 237 -4.94 8.97 1.66
CA LEU A 237 -6.17 8.44 1.06
C LEU A 237 -6.84 9.43 0.12
N ARG A 238 -6.87 10.71 0.47
CA ARG A 238 -7.45 11.76 -0.37
C ARG A 238 -6.68 11.89 -1.69
N TRP A 239 -5.35 11.90 -1.63
CA TRP A 239 -4.50 11.98 -2.82
C TRP A 239 -4.59 10.71 -3.66
N GLN A 240 -4.64 9.55 -3.02
CA GLN A 240 -4.81 8.26 -3.69
C GLN A 240 -6.11 8.21 -4.51
N LYS A 241 -7.25 8.59 -3.89
CA LYS A 241 -8.55 8.65 -4.57
C LYS A 241 -8.55 9.68 -5.71
N LEU A 242 -7.89 10.82 -5.52
CA LEU A 242 -7.77 11.81 -6.58
C LEU A 242 -6.96 11.26 -7.77
N ALA A 243 -5.84 10.59 -7.52
CA ALA A 243 -5.02 9.97 -8.57
C ALA A 243 -5.80 8.89 -9.32
N GLU A 244 -6.54 8.04 -8.62
CA GLU A 244 -7.42 7.03 -9.21
C GLU A 244 -8.52 7.66 -10.07
N SER A 245 -9.15 8.75 -9.61
CA SER A 245 -10.15 9.50 -10.37
C SER A 245 -9.54 10.16 -11.62
N VAL A 246 -8.32 10.69 -11.51
CA VAL A 246 -7.58 11.24 -12.66
C VAL A 246 -7.28 10.16 -13.70
N LEU A 247 -6.81 8.99 -13.25
CA LEU A 247 -6.59 7.84 -14.13
C LEU A 247 -7.91 7.38 -14.76
N GLU A 248 -9.00 7.34 -14.00
CA GLU A 248 -10.31 6.92 -14.48
C GLU A 248 -10.83 7.78 -15.64
N LYS A 249 -10.65 9.08 -15.53
CA LYS A 249 -11.03 10.04 -16.57
C LYS A 249 -10.08 10.03 -17.75
N GLY A 250 -8.80 9.68 -17.51
CA GLY A 250 -7.72 9.84 -18.47
C GLY A 250 -7.36 8.59 -19.27
N CYS A 251 -7.52 7.37 -18.71
CA CYS A 251 -7.10 6.12 -19.36
C CYS A 251 -7.94 4.92 -18.94
N GLU A 252 -7.92 3.87 -19.76
CA GLU A 252 -8.45 2.57 -19.36
C GLU A 252 -7.46 1.79 -18.50
N ARG A 253 -6.17 1.91 -18.81
CA ARG A 253 -5.07 1.23 -18.13
C ARG A 253 -3.93 2.20 -17.89
N GLY A 254 -3.43 2.23 -16.68
CA GLY A 254 -2.34 3.14 -16.32
C GLY A 254 -1.94 3.06 -14.85
N ALA A 255 -0.99 3.92 -14.46
CA ALA A 255 -0.55 4.04 -13.08
C ALA A 255 -0.15 5.48 -12.76
N PHE A 256 -0.28 5.85 -11.51
CA PHE A 256 0.17 7.13 -10.97
C PHE A 256 0.84 6.90 -9.61
N VAL A 257 2.10 7.30 -9.49
CA VAL A 257 2.89 7.20 -8.26
C VAL A 257 3.33 8.58 -7.82
N VAL A 258 3.24 8.89 -6.52
CA VAL A 258 3.79 10.11 -5.91
C VAL A 258 4.59 9.76 -4.67
N ILE A 259 5.79 10.33 -4.57
CA ILE A 259 6.75 10.09 -3.47
C ILE A 259 7.12 11.44 -2.87
N ASP A 260 7.14 11.53 -1.54
CA ASP A 260 7.76 12.63 -0.81
C ASP A 260 9.28 12.44 -0.81
N ILE A 261 10.02 13.36 -1.44
CA ILE A 261 11.47 13.26 -1.62
C ILE A 261 12.21 13.36 -0.29
N ALA A 262 11.70 14.16 0.63
CA ALA A 262 12.37 14.40 1.92
C ALA A 262 12.33 13.18 2.83
N THR A 263 11.20 12.45 2.85
CA THR A 263 10.97 11.32 3.75
C THR A 263 11.07 9.95 3.07
N GLY A 264 10.95 9.89 1.74
CA GLY A 264 10.82 8.63 1.00
C GLY A 264 9.43 8.00 1.10
N GLU A 265 8.47 8.66 1.74
CA GLU A 265 7.10 8.14 1.86
C GLU A 265 6.41 8.08 0.50
N VAL A 266 5.84 6.93 0.17
CA VAL A 266 4.95 6.76 -0.99
C VAL A 266 3.57 7.24 -0.60
N LEU A 267 3.19 8.42 -1.12
CA LEU A 267 1.91 9.06 -0.80
C LEU A 267 0.76 8.54 -1.67
N VAL A 268 1.09 8.16 -2.90
CA VAL A 268 0.16 7.64 -3.91
C VAL A 268 0.82 6.52 -4.68
N MET A 269 0.09 5.43 -4.87
CA MET A 269 0.48 4.32 -5.74
C MET A 269 -0.77 3.73 -6.40
N ALA A 270 -1.35 4.50 -7.32
CA ALA A 270 -2.58 4.16 -8.02
C ALA A 270 -2.30 3.30 -9.26
N SER A 271 -3.12 2.29 -9.48
CA SER A 271 -3.12 1.44 -10.67
C SER A 271 -4.54 1.26 -11.20
N ARG A 272 -4.72 1.38 -12.52
CA ARG A 272 -6.01 1.21 -13.18
C ARG A 272 -5.96 0.10 -14.23
N PRO A 273 -7.02 -0.74 -14.32
CA PRO A 273 -8.17 -0.76 -13.42
C PRO A 273 -7.81 -1.26 -12.03
N GLY A 274 -8.60 -0.84 -11.03
CA GLY A 274 -8.65 -1.42 -9.70
C GLY A 274 -9.82 -2.39 -9.55
N PHE A 275 -10.03 -2.89 -8.34
CA PHE A 275 -11.14 -3.78 -8.01
C PHE A 275 -11.65 -3.51 -6.59
N ASP A 276 -12.96 -3.70 -6.36
CA ASP A 276 -13.56 -3.49 -5.05
C ASP A 276 -13.19 -4.63 -4.09
N LEU A 277 -12.50 -4.28 -3.00
CA LEU A 277 -12.05 -5.19 -1.96
C LEU A 277 -13.21 -5.82 -1.19
N ASN A 278 -14.35 -5.13 -1.07
CA ASN A 278 -15.52 -5.68 -0.37
C ASN A 278 -16.14 -6.88 -1.09
N ARG A 279 -15.82 -7.09 -2.39
CA ARG A 279 -16.24 -8.32 -3.10
C ARG A 279 -15.62 -9.61 -2.53
N PHE A 280 -14.53 -9.47 -1.76
CA PHE A 280 -13.82 -10.58 -1.12
C PHE A 280 -14.31 -10.86 0.31
N VAL A 281 -15.32 -10.14 0.80
CA VAL A 281 -15.83 -10.22 2.17
C VAL A 281 -17.26 -10.75 2.19
N PRO A 282 -17.55 -11.83 2.92
CA PRO A 282 -16.68 -12.69 3.71
C PRO A 282 -15.81 -13.61 2.85
N GLY A 283 -16.14 -13.79 1.60
CA GLY A 283 -15.45 -14.57 0.58
C GLY A 283 -15.97 -14.22 -0.81
N ILE A 284 -15.23 -14.57 -1.82
CA ILE A 284 -15.61 -14.42 -3.23
C ILE A 284 -15.93 -15.79 -3.83
N SER A 285 -16.96 -15.89 -4.69
CA SER A 285 -17.23 -17.15 -5.38
C SER A 285 -16.15 -17.44 -6.42
N ASN A 286 -15.96 -18.73 -6.74
CA ASN A 286 -14.98 -19.14 -7.76
C ASN A 286 -15.24 -18.49 -9.11
N GLU A 287 -16.52 -18.40 -9.52
CA GLU A 287 -16.93 -17.77 -10.77
C GLU A 287 -16.62 -16.29 -10.81
N ALA A 288 -16.87 -15.56 -9.68
CA ALA A 288 -16.59 -14.14 -9.58
C ALA A 288 -15.09 -13.85 -9.53
N PHE A 289 -14.31 -14.73 -8.90
CA PHE A 289 -12.85 -14.62 -8.88
C PHE A 289 -12.26 -14.93 -10.27
N GLN A 290 -12.74 -16.01 -10.92
CA GLN A 290 -12.31 -16.36 -12.27
C GLN A 290 -12.62 -15.24 -13.27
N ALA A 291 -13.78 -14.58 -13.16
CA ALA A 291 -14.11 -13.43 -13.98
C ALA A 291 -13.13 -12.25 -13.84
N LEU A 292 -12.57 -12.04 -12.63
CA LEU A 292 -11.51 -11.03 -12.42
C LEU A 292 -10.15 -11.47 -13.00
N GLN A 293 -9.86 -12.78 -12.99
CA GLN A 293 -8.62 -13.32 -13.56
C GLN A 293 -8.64 -13.30 -15.09
N ASP A 294 -9.79 -13.62 -15.69
CA ASP A 294 -9.97 -13.71 -17.16
C ASP A 294 -10.25 -12.34 -17.80
N ASP A 295 -10.44 -11.29 -17.00
CA ASP A 295 -10.69 -9.94 -17.52
C ASP A 295 -9.46 -9.44 -18.31
N PRO A 296 -9.61 -9.15 -19.63
CA PRO A 296 -8.49 -8.68 -20.45
C PRO A 296 -7.85 -7.39 -19.96
N SER A 297 -8.56 -6.58 -19.16
CA SER A 297 -8.03 -5.36 -18.55
C SER A 297 -7.10 -5.66 -17.38
N ARG A 298 -7.09 -6.92 -16.87
CA ARG A 298 -6.24 -7.41 -15.78
C ARG A 298 -6.37 -6.54 -14.51
N PRO A 299 -7.55 -6.48 -13.87
CA PRO A 299 -7.78 -5.61 -12.71
C PRO A 299 -6.97 -6.03 -11.48
N LEU A 300 -6.61 -7.31 -11.34
CA LEU A 300 -5.80 -7.81 -10.22
C LEU A 300 -4.31 -7.48 -10.35
N PHE A 301 -3.87 -7.03 -11.53
CA PHE A 301 -2.47 -6.73 -11.81
C PHE A 301 -2.14 -5.26 -11.55
N SER A 302 -1.22 -4.99 -10.61
CA SER A 302 -0.75 -3.64 -10.35
C SER A 302 0.23 -3.14 -11.41
N ARG A 303 -0.21 -2.19 -12.20
CA ARG A 303 0.68 -1.52 -13.18
C ARG A 303 1.72 -0.65 -12.50
N ALA A 304 1.45 -0.21 -11.27
CA ALA A 304 2.34 0.70 -10.54
C ALA A 304 3.66 0.05 -10.11
N PHE A 305 3.63 -1.23 -9.72
CA PHE A 305 4.81 -1.92 -9.18
C PHE A 305 5.05 -3.35 -9.69
N GLN A 306 4.06 -4.02 -10.29
CA GLN A 306 4.24 -5.36 -10.87
C GLN A 306 4.58 -5.27 -12.37
N GLY A 307 4.11 -4.22 -13.06
CA GLY A 307 4.36 -4.01 -14.47
C GLY A 307 5.79 -3.52 -14.74
N ALA A 308 6.48 -4.18 -15.65
CA ALA A 308 7.80 -3.78 -16.16
C ALA A 308 7.65 -3.25 -17.59
N TYR A 309 7.97 -1.99 -17.81
CA TYR A 309 7.73 -1.26 -19.05
C TYR A 309 8.99 -0.54 -19.51
N PRO A 310 9.22 -0.38 -20.83
CA PRO A 310 10.28 0.50 -21.30
C PRO A 310 10.00 1.95 -20.85
N PRO A 311 10.93 2.57 -20.08
CA PRO A 311 10.70 3.92 -19.55
C PRO A 311 10.76 5.01 -20.62
N ALA A 312 11.21 4.69 -21.82
CA ALA A 312 11.34 5.62 -22.94
C ALA A 312 12.12 6.89 -22.54
N SER A 313 11.82 8.01 -23.19
CA SER A 313 12.50 9.27 -22.94
C SER A 313 12.41 9.81 -21.51
N SER A 314 11.60 9.21 -20.61
CA SER A 314 11.64 9.54 -19.18
C SER A 314 12.98 9.13 -18.52
N PHE A 315 13.74 8.24 -19.17
CA PHE A 315 15.07 7.81 -18.74
C PHE A 315 16.19 8.78 -19.12
N LYS A 316 15.99 9.66 -20.09
CA LYS A 316 17.02 10.60 -20.59
C LYS A 316 17.67 11.48 -19.51
N PRO A 317 16.97 11.96 -18.48
CA PRO A 317 17.61 12.69 -17.38
C PRO A 317 18.70 11.89 -16.68
N VAL A 318 18.56 10.55 -16.57
CA VAL A 318 19.59 9.67 -15.99
C VAL A 318 20.85 9.67 -16.86
N VAL A 319 20.68 9.59 -18.19
CA VAL A 319 21.80 9.61 -19.16
C VAL A 319 22.50 10.96 -19.15
N ALA A 320 21.74 12.06 -19.15
CA ALA A 320 22.28 13.40 -19.07
C ALA A 320 23.08 13.61 -17.77
N LEU A 321 22.55 13.17 -16.64
CA LEU A 321 23.20 13.26 -15.33
C LEU A 321 24.50 12.45 -15.30
N ALA A 322 24.49 11.23 -15.85
CA ALA A 322 25.70 10.41 -15.95
C ALA A 322 26.77 11.05 -16.82
N ALA A 323 26.39 11.66 -17.97
CA ALA A 323 27.32 12.30 -18.87
C ALA A 323 27.95 13.59 -18.30
N LEU A 324 27.17 14.40 -17.59
CA LEU A 324 27.64 15.58 -16.85
C LEU A 324 28.57 15.17 -15.71
N ASN A 325 28.14 14.18 -14.89
CA ASN A 325 28.92 13.70 -13.76
C ASN A 325 30.26 13.06 -14.16
N ALA A 326 30.32 12.44 -15.33
CA ALA A 326 31.55 11.88 -15.90
C ALA A 326 32.40 12.92 -16.63
N GLY A 327 31.98 14.19 -16.73
CA GLY A 327 32.67 15.23 -17.48
C GLY A 327 32.71 15.01 -19.02
N THR A 328 31.87 14.07 -19.53
CA THR A 328 31.77 13.79 -20.98
C THR A 328 31.19 14.97 -21.75
N VAL A 329 30.29 15.71 -21.11
CA VAL A 329 29.73 16.98 -21.55
C VAL A 329 29.66 17.94 -20.36
N SER A 330 29.76 19.26 -20.68
CA SER A 330 29.44 20.34 -19.75
C SER A 330 28.07 20.95 -20.08
N GLU A 331 27.62 21.90 -19.27
CA GLU A 331 26.38 22.66 -19.53
C GLU A 331 26.40 23.35 -20.90
N ASP A 332 27.57 23.87 -21.32
CA ASP A 332 27.75 24.65 -22.51
C ASP A 332 28.18 23.83 -23.73
N THR A 333 28.43 22.53 -23.57
CA THR A 333 28.81 21.66 -24.68
C THR A 333 27.71 21.59 -25.73
N LEU A 334 28.00 22.11 -26.93
CA LEU A 334 27.10 22.04 -28.07
C LEU A 334 27.40 20.78 -28.90
N ILE A 335 26.34 20.02 -29.22
CA ILE A 335 26.40 18.82 -30.05
C ILE A 335 25.42 19.01 -31.20
N ASP A 336 25.92 18.88 -32.43
CA ASP A 336 25.06 18.88 -33.61
C ASP A 336 24.09 17.68 -33.56
N SER A 337 22.83 17.97 -33.78
CA SER A 337 21.74 17.05 -33.58
C SER A 337 20.87 16.95 -34.83
N PRO A 338 21.34 16.18 -35.84
CA PRO A 338 20.60 15.99 -37.08
C PRO A 338 19.31 15.23 -36.89
N ALA A 339 18.46 15.16 -37.91
CA ALA A 339 17.20 14.40 -37.88
C ALA A 339 17.42 12.88 -37.74
N SER A 340 18.59 12.38 -38.11
CA SER A 340 19.00 10.97 -37.94
C SER A 340 20.51 10.82 -37.89
N ILE A 341 21.00 9.73 -37.31
CA ILE A 341 22.39 9.30 -37.32
C ILE A 341 22.45 7.83 -37.74
N THR A 342 23.52 7.44 -38.41
CA THR A 342 23.74 6.04 -38.82
C THR A 342 24.84 5.42 -37.99
N LEU A 343 24.57 4.27 -37.39
CA LEU A 343 25.48 3.47 -36.58
C LEU A 343 25.56 2.07 -37.21
N GLY A 344 26.72 1.72 -37.76
CA GLY A 344 26.85 0.50 -38.56
C GLY A 344 25.90 0.53 -39.76
N ASN A 345 25.03 -0.49 -39.86
CA ASN A 345 24.06 -0.63 -40.96
C ASN A 345 22.66 -0.10 -40.60
N HIS A 346 22.49 0.52 -39.44
CA HIS A 346 21.18 0.97 -38.97
C HIS A 346 21.12 2.48 -38.83
N THR A 347 19.99 3.08 -39.26
CA THR A 347 19.75 4.52 -39.12
C THR A 347 18.80 4.78 -37.97
N PHE A 348 19.26 5.57 -37.02
CA PHE A 348 18.51 5.98 -35.81
C PHE A 348 17.92 7.37 -36.02
N HIS A 349 16.61 7.50 -35.85
CA HIS A 349 15.90 8.73 -36.14
C HIS A 349 15.61 9.54 -34.89
N ASN A 350 15.60 10.87 -35.04
CA ASN A 350 14.93 11.73 -34.06
C ASN A 350 13.39 11.59 -34.21
N TRP A 351 12.63 11.98 -33.18
CA TRP A 351 11.18 12.00 -33.26
C TRP A 351 10.61 13.08 -34.21
N THR A 352 11.43 14.03 -34.58
CA THR A 352 11.14 15.08 -35.61
C THR A 352 12.03 14.91 -36.82
N LYS A 353 11.48 15.18 -38.00
CA LYS A 353 12.22 15.16 -39.26
C LYS A 353 13.07 16.42 -39.47
N VAL A 354 12.91 17.45 -38.64
CA VAL A 354 13.65 18.68 -38.66
C VAL A 354 14.87 18.54 -37.73
N PRO A 355 16.11 18.82 -38.20
CA PRO A 355 17.29 18.85 -37.34
C PRO A 355 17.13 19.88 -36.21
N GLU A 356 17.62 19.56 -35.02
CA GLU A 356 17.65 20.51 -33.89
C GLU A 356 18.92 21.40 -33.95
N GLY A 357 19.91 21.07 -34.79
CA GLY A 357 21.18 21.77 -34.90
C GLY A 357 22.08 21.56 -33.68
N ALA A 358 23.00 22.49 -33.47
CA ALA A 358 23.90 22.45 -32.32
C ALA A 358 23.18 22.89 -31.04
N ILE A 359 22.92 21.93 -30.17
CA ILE A 359 22.21 22.15 -28.90
C ILE A 359 22.99 21.60 -27.70
N ASN A 360 22.77 22.23 -26.54
CA ASN A 360 23.34 21.79 -25.27
C ASN A 360 22.41 20.79 -24.55
N VAL A 361 22.87 20.27 -23.41
CA VAL A 361 22.15 19.26 -22.59
C VAL A 361 20.77 19.73 -22.14
N LYS A 362 20.63 21.00 -21.72
CA LYS A 362 19.33 21.54 -21.27
C LYS A 362 18.32 21.53 -22.40
N ARG A 363 18.74 22.03 -23.58
CA ARG A 363 17.89 22.05 -24.77
C ARG A 363 17.56 20.63 -25.26
N ALA A 364 18.54 19.71 -25.21
CA ALA A 364 18.33 18.31 -25.58
C ALA A 364 17.28 17.60 -24.66
N ILE A 365 17.30 17.89 -23.36
CA ILE A 365 16.28 17.40 -22.41
C ILE A 365 14.92 18.02 -22.75
N ALA A 366 14.84 19.35 -22.91
CA ALA A 366 13.61 20.09 -23.20
C ALA A 366 12.91 19.62 -24.47
N ARG A 367 13.71 19.45 -25.55
CA ARG A 367 13.26 18.97 -26.86
C ARG A 367 13.11 17.45 -26.94
N SER A 368 13.60 16.72 -25.94
CA SER A 368 13.66 15.26 -25.98
C SER A 368 14.40 14.71 -27.20
N CYS A 369 15.50 15.39 -27.64
CA CYS A 369 16.22 15.12 -28.86
C CYS A 369 16.92 13.74 -28.80
N ASN A 370 16.47 12.75 -29.60
CA ASN A 370 17.04 11.41 -29.60
C ASN A 370 18.49 11.42 -30.10
N THR A 371 18.77 12.11 -31.21
CA THR A 371 20.07 12.09 -31.84
C THR A 371 21.16 12.71 -30.96
N TRP A 372 20.85 13.65 -30.11
CA TRP A 372 21.75 14.13 -29.06
C TRP A 372 22.05 13.00 -28.05
N PHE A 373 21.02 12.34 -27.56
CA PHE A 373 21.17 11.28 -26.53
C PHE A 373 21.86 10.02 -27.08
N TYR A 374 21.67 9.65 -28.35
CA TYR A 374 22.41 8.56 -28.97
C TYR A 374 23.92 8.85 -28.97
N GLN A 375 24.32 10.04 -29.41
CA GLN A 375 25.73 10.43 -29.46
C GLN A 375 26.36 10.51 -28.07
N VAL A 376 25.67 11.12 -27.09
CA VAL A 376 26.17 11.27 -25.72
C VAL A 376 26.20 9.94 -25.00
N GLY A 377 25.16 9.10 -25.15
CA GLY A 377 25.12 7.76 -24.57
C GLY A 377 26.29 6.89 -25.02
N ILE A 378 26.63 6.92 -26.31
CA ILE A 378 27.80 6.21 -26.85
C ILE A 378 29.11 6.79 -26.29
N ARG A 379 29.25 8.13 -26.24
CA ARG A 379 30.46 8.80 -25.71
C ARG A 379 30.70 8.48 -24.22
N VAL A 380 29.68 8.52 -23.40
CA VAL A 380 29.80 8.23 -21.96
C VAL A 380 29.89 6.73 -21.65
N GLY A 381 29.40 5.92 -22.60
CA GLY A 381 29.36 4.46 -22.47
C GLY A 381 28.22 3.91 -21.62
N PRO A 382 27.74 2.72 -21.92
CA PRO A 382 26.59 2.12 -21.22
C PRO A 382 26.87 1.85 -19.74
N THR A 383 28.09 1.54 -19.35
CA THR A 383 28.49 1.26 -17.97
C THR A 383 28.21 2.44 -17.05
N ALA A 384 28.46 3.67 -17.49
CA ALA A 384 28.30 4.88 -16.69
C ALA A 384 26.81 5.14 -16.40
N PHE A 385 25.97 5.27 -17.44
CA PHE A 385 24.56 5.62 -17.21
C PHE A 385 23.71 4.46 -16.68
N LEU A 386 24.02 3.19 -17.02
CA LEU A 386 23.36 2.03 -16.42
C LEU A 386 23.82 1.80 -14.97
N GLY A 387 25.06 2.16 -14.64
CA GLY A 387 25.56 2.18 -13.26
C GLY A 387 24.80 3.19 -12.41
N LEU A 388 24.64 4.43 -12.89
CA LEU A 388 23.85 5.46 -12.22
C LEU A 388 22.36 5.07 -12.14
N ALA A 389 21.82 4.44 -13.18
CA ALA A 389 20.44 3.93 -13.14
C ALA A 389 20.23 2.98 -11.97
N ARG A 390 21.16 2.03 -11.73
CA ARG A 390 21.07 1.12 -10.56
C ARG A 390 21.15 1.87 -9.24
N GLN A 391 22.03 2.88 -9.13
CA GLN A 391 22.09 3.73 -7.94
C GLN A 391 20.78 4.50 -7.70
N LEU A 392 20.05 4.85 -8.77
CA LEU A 392 18.74 5.48 -8.74
C LEU A 392 17.58 4.48 -8.55
N GLY A 393 17.87 3.20 -8.28
CA GLY A 393 16.88 2.18 -7.95
C GLY A 393 16.30 1.41 -9.14
N PHE A 394 16.75 1.65 -10.37
CA PHE A 394 16.32 0.84 -11.51
C PHE A 394 16.98 -0.55 -11.49
N GLY A 395 16.25 -1.57 -11.92
CA GLY A 395 16.78 -2.93 -12.05
C GLY A 395 16.81 -3.74 -10.76
N ALA A 396 16.17 -3.24 -9.69
CA ALA A 396 16.01 -3.94 -8.43
C ALA A 396 14.64 -3.60 -7.79
N ALA A 397 14.08 -4.51 -7.02
CA ALA A 397 12.91 -4.23 -6.21
C ALA A 397 13.24 -3.12 -5.19
N THR A 398 12.26 -2.25 -4.89
CA THR A 398 12.46 -1.08 -4.02
C THR A 398 12.65 -1.43 -2.55
N GLY A 399 12.30 -2.67 -2.17
CA GLY A 399 12.32 -3.15 -0.78
C GLY A 399 11.10 -2.73 0.03
N LEU A 400 10.07 -2.20 -0.62
CA LEU A 400 8.76 -1.98 0.00
C LEU A 400 8.06 -3.31 0.27
N PRO A 401 7.18 -3.38 1.28
CA PRO A 401 6.38 -4.57 1.54
C PRO A 401 5.27 -4.72 0.47
N LEU A 402 5.66 -5.19 -0.71
CA LEU A 402 4.80 -5.39 -1.88
C LEU A 402 4.91 -6.83 -2.39
N ILE A 403 3.77 -7.43 -2.74
CA ILE A 403 3.72 -8.79 -3.28
C ILE A 403 3.84 -8.74 -4.81
N GLY A 404 4.86 -9.43 -5.36
CA GLY A 404 5.04 -9.50 -6.80
C GLY A 404 5.61 -8.21 -7.41
N GLU A 405 6.33 -7.40 -6.64
CA GLU A 405 7.05 -6.26 -7.18
C GLU A 405 8.06 -6.71 -8.24
N THR A 406 8.04 -6.08 -9.41
CA THR A 406 9.03 -6.35 -10.45
C THR A 406 10.35 -5.68 -10.14
N ALA A 407 11.44 -6.40 -10.36
CA ALA A 407 12.78 -5.80 -10.34
C ALA A 407 13.04 -4.90 -11.57
N GLY A 408 12.23 -4.99 -12.63
CA GLY A 408 12.58 -4.39 -13.91
C GLY A 408 13.79 -5.06 -14.53
N LEU A 409 14.43 -4.38 -15.49
CA LEU A 409 15.65 -4.86 -16.13
C LEU A 409 16.58 -3.70 -16.49
N VAL A 410 17.77 -3.68 -15.90
CA VAL A 410 18.88 -2.83 -16.33
C VAL A 410 19.98 -3.77 -16.84
N PRO A 411 20.21 -3.89 -18.16
CA PRO A 411 21.08 -4.90 -18.73
C PRO A 411 22.55 -4.70 -18.29
N THR A 412 23.27 -5.83 -18.18
CA THR A 412 24.72 -5.87 -18.05
C THR A 412 25.31 -6.63 -19.23
N ASN A 413 26.62 -6.54 -19.42
CA ASN A 413 27.28 -7.38 -20.44
C ASN A 413 27.09 -8.89 -20.16
N GLU A 414 27.06 -9.28 -18.89
CA GLU A 414 26.80 -10.67 -18.48
C GLU A 414 25.38 -11.09 -18.86
N TRP A 415 24.39 -10.23 -18.58
CA TRP A 415 23.00 -10.48 -18.96
C TRP A 415 22.86 -10.60 -20.49
N MET A 416 23.48 -9.69 -21.25
CA MET A 416 23.46 -9.71 -22.71
C MET A 416 24.16 -10.96 -23.28
N LEU A 417 25.30 -11.37 -22.71
CA LEU A 417 25.98 -12.61 -23.11
C LEU A 417 25.12 -13.85 -22.86
N LYS A 418 24.42 -13.88 -21.72
CA LYS A 418 23.54 -15.00 -21.35
C LYS A 418 22.29 -15.06 -22.26
N ASN A 419 21.62 -13.95 -22.50
CA ASN A 419 20.31 -13.90 -23.16
C ASN A 419 20.41 -13.59 -24.66
N GLU A 420 21.35 -12.71 -25.08
CA GLU A 420 21.52 -12.25 -26.45
C GLU A 420 22.76 -12.85 -27.13
N ARG A 421 23.57 -13.62 -26.40
CA ARG A 421 24.83 -14.25 -26.86
C ARG A 421 25.86 -13.26 -27.38
N ARG A 422 25.80 -12.00 -27.03
CA ARG A 422 26.72 -10.93 -27.40
C ARG A 422 26.83 -9.89 -26.29
N ARG A 423 27.80 -9.03 -26.36
CA ARG A 423 27.93 -7.86 -25.46
C ARG A 423 27.03 -6.72 -25.94
N ILE A 424 26.89 -5.68 -25.10
CA ILE A 424 26.24 -4.43 -25.47
C ILE A 424 27.06 -3.77 -26.61
N LEU A 425 26.41 -3.48 -27.73
CA LEU A 425 26.94 -2.79 -28.87
C LEU A 425 26.51 -1.31 -28.87
N ASP A 426 27.08 -0.49 -29.78
CA ASP A 426 26.73 0.93 -29.91
C ASP A 426 25.24 1.14 -30.25
N GLY A 427 24.66 0.27 -31.08
CA GLY A 427 23.23 0.31 -31.38
C GLY A 427 22.34 0.04 -30.16
N ASP A 428 22.73 -0.92 -29.29
CA ASP A 428 22.07 -1.14 -28.02
C ASP A 428 22.21 0.07 -27.08
N THR A 429 23.44 0.61 -27.00
CA THR A 429 23.76 1.78 -26.21
C THR A 429 22.92 2.99 -26.65
N ALA A 430 22.74 3.19 -27.94
CA ALA A 430 21.87 4.24 -28.49
C ALA A 430 20.41 4.02 -28.01
N ASN A 431 19.84 2.82 -28.17
CA ASN A 431 18.49 2.53 -27.71
C ASN A 431 18.33 2.67 -26.17
N LEU A 432 19.29 2.15 -25.41
CA LEU A 432 19.30 2.25 -23.95
C LEU A 432 19.39 3.70 -23.47
N SER A 433 20.13 4.56 -24.21
CA SER A 433 20.28 6.00 -23.87
C SER A 433 18.97 6.79 -23.98
N ILE A 434 17.99 6.27 -24.70
CA ILE A 434 16.65 6.87 -24.80
C ILE A 434 15.59 6.07 -24.03
N GLY A 435 16.01 5.11 -23.18
CA GLY A 435 15.12 4.31 -22.34
C GLY A 435 14.34 3.24 -23.10
N GLN A 436 14.92 2.70 -24.17
CA GLN A 436 14.34 1.63 -24.98
C GLN A 436 15.30 0.41 -25.07
N GLY A 437 15.03 -0.51 -25.98
CA GLY A 437 15.72 -1.79 -26.05
C GLY A 437 15.21 -2.73 -24.94
N VAL A 438 16.11 -3.41 -24.28
CA VAL A 438 15.78 -4.38 -23.20
C VAL A 438 15.60 -3.73 -21.83
N LEU A 439 15.73 -2.41 -21.71
CA LEU A 439 15.55 -1.68 -20.46
C LEU A 439 14.08 -1.68 -20.04
N LEU A 440 13.77 -2.16 -18.82
CA LEU A 440 12.43 -2.20 -18.27
C LEU A 440 12.41 -1.63 -16.84
N ALA A 441 11.36 -0.87 -16.52
CA ALA A 441 11.13 -0.31 -15.21
C ALA A 441 9.63 -0.24 -14.87
N SER A 442 9.30 -0.32 -13.59
CA SER A 442 7.96 -0.01 -13.11
C SER A 442 7.75 1.50 -12.93
N PRO A 443 6.49 1.99 -12.94
CA PRO A 443 6.20 3.37 -12.55
C PRO A 443 6.75 3.77 -11.19
N LEU A 444 6.76 2.84 -10.22
CA LEU A 444 7.36 3.07 -8.91
C LEU A 444 8.88 3.32 -9.01
N GLN A 445 9.61 2.52 -9.80
CA GLN A 445 11.05 2.73 -10.02
C GLN A 445 11.33 4.03 -10.77
N VAL A 446 10.51 4.39 -11.76
CA VAL A 446 10.64 5.68 -12.45
C VAL A 446 10.42 6.85 -11.48
N ALA A 447 9.39 6.80 -10.63
CA ALA A 447 9.15 7.82 -9.61
C ALA A 447 10.30 7.90 -8.60
N GLN A 448 10.86 6.76 -8.17
CA GLN A 448 12.03 6.69 -7.30
C GLN A 448 13.26 7.32 -7.95
N GLY A 449 13.53 7.02 -9.22
CA GLY A 449 14.62 7.64 -9.97
C GLY A 449 14.44 9.16 -10.08
N MET A 450 13.21 9.64 -10.29
CA MET A 450 12.88 11.07 -10.28
C MET A 450 13.08 11.70 -8.89
N ALA A 451 12.79 10.98 -7.81
CA ALA A 451 13.07 11.43 -6.45
C ALA A 451 14.58 11.61 -6.22
N GLY A 452 15.41 10.69 -6.69
CA GLY A 452 16.87 10.82 -6.62
C GLY A 452 17.41 12.01 -7.43
N ILE A 453 16.92 12.23 -8.65
CA ILE A 453 17.27 13.40 -9.49
C ILE A 453 16.76 14.69 -8.83
N GLY A 454 15.55 14.68 -8.29
CA GLY A 454 14.98 15.80 -7.55
C GLY A 454 15.77 16.13 -6.27
N HIS A 455 16.21 15.15 -5.51
CA HIS A 455 17.10 15.36 -4.35
C HIS A 455 18.48 15.85 -4.79
N GLY A 456 19.02 15.31 -5.87
CA GLY A 456 20.27 15.72 -6.52
C GLY A 456 21.53 15.03 -6.01
N THR A 457 21.60 14.63 -4.74
CA THR A 457 22.77 13.99 -4.14
C THR A 457 22.50 12.66 -3.49
N ALA A 458 21.23 12.35 -3.19
CA ALA A 458 20.85 11.12 -2.52
C ALA A 458 19.55 10.52 -3.10
N LEU A 459 19.40 9.21 -2.95
CA LEU A 459 18.18 8.49 -3.20
C LEU A 459 17.47 8.24 -1.86
N PRO A 460 16.27 8.81 -1.62
CA PRO A 460 15.52 8.51 -0.41
C PRO A 460 15.13 7.02 -0.40
N LYS A 461 15.24 6.37 0.74
CA LYS A 461 14.75 5.02 0.92
C LYS A 461 13.23 5.04 1.00
N LEU A 462 12.58 4.35 0.07
CA LEU A 462 11.13 4.35 0.02
C LEU A 462 10.50 3.71 1.25
N GLN A 463 9.34 4.21 1.63
CA GLN A 463 8.55 3.75 2.76
C GLN A 463 7.07 3.67 2.37
N LEU A 464 6.42 2.58 2.77
CA LEU A 464 4.99 2.36 2.56
C LEU A 464 4.25 2.20 3.89
N ILE A 465 4.94 1.73 4.92
CA ILE A 465 4.42 1.59 6.28
C ILE A 465 5.10 2.63 7.16
N ARG A 466 4.30 3.49 7.75
CA ARG A 466 4.77 4.53 8.66
C ARG A 466 5.06 3.96 10.04
N GLN A 467 4.13 3.14 10.53
CA GLN A 467 4.28 2.44 11.81
C GLN A 467 3.33 1.25 11.94
N VAL A 468 3.74 0.30 12.76
CA VAL A 468 2.91 -0.78 13.26
C VAL A 468 2.74 -0.58 14.76
N GLN A 469 1.49 -0.58 15.23
CA GLN A 469 1.13 -0.38 16.63
C GLN A 469 0.51 -1.65 17.22
N ASN A 470 0.72 -1.89 18.50
CA ASN A 470 -0.06 -2.88 19.24
C ASN A 470 -1.47 -2.35 19.56
N ILE A 471 -2.32 -3.20 20.13
CA ILE A 471 -3.70 -2.82 20.49
C ILE A 471 -3.81 -1.60 21.43
N ASN A 472 -2.79 -1.36 22.24
CA ASN A 472 -2.77 -0.24 23.19
C ASN A 472 -2.19 1.05 22.57
N GLY A 473 -1.95 1.06 21.25
CA GLY A 473 -1.35 2.18 20.53
C GLY A 473 0.17 2.28 20.67
N GLY A 474 0.80 1.36 21.43
CA GLY A 474 2.26 1.32 21.52
C GLY A 474 2.90 0.94 20.20
N VAL A 475 3.89 1.73 19.75
CA VAL A 475 4.59 1.50 18.49
C VAL A 475 5.50 0.28 18.60
N ILE A 476 5.27 -0.73 17.73
CA ILE A 476 6.10 -1.94 17.60
C ILE A 476 7.27 -1.66 16.64
N SER A 477 6.97 -0.99 15.52
CA SER A 477 7.97 -0.57 14.54
C SER A 477 7.54 0.73 13.89
N ALA A 478 8.52 1.56 13.54
CA ALA A 478 8.31 2.81 12.81
C ALA A 478 9.32 2.91 11.68
N ALA A 479 8.93 3.63 10.63
CA ALA A 479 9.81 3.97 9.54
C ALA A 479 10.87 4.99 9.99
N ASP A 480 12.03 4.95 9.34
CA ASP A 480 13.09 5.93 9.51
C ASP A 480 13.09 6.89 8.30
N PRO A 481 12.54 8.11 8.45
CA PRO A 481 12.43 9.06 7.35
C PRO A 481 13.78 9.67 6.94
N GLU A 482 14.81 9.56 7.78
CA GLU A 482 16.15 10.07 7.48
C GLU A 482 16.96 9.12 6.59
N ARG A 483 16.49 7.90 6.39
CA ARG A 483 17.25 6.87 5.67
C ARG A 483 17.29 7.13 4.17
N LYS A 484 18.50 7.29 3.64
CA LYS A 484 18.78 7.50 2.22
C LYS A 484 20.15 6.96 1.80
N ASN A 485 20.31 6.71 0.51
CA ASN A 485 21.55 6.27 -0.10
C ASN A 485 22.19 7.44 -0.88
N TRP A 486 23.45 7.75 -0.60
CA TRP A 486 24.17 8.81 -1.32
C TRP A 486 24.54 8.34 -2.74
N LEU A 487 24.33 9.22 -3.74
CA LEU A 487 24.51 8.90 -5.16
C LEU A 487 25.93 9.20 -5.69
N GLY A 488 26.72 9.97 -4.97
CA GLY A 488 28.03 10.41 -5.44
C GLY A 488 27.96 11.27 -6.73
N VAL A 489 26.87 12.01 -6.90
CA VAL A 489 26.61 12.87 -8.05
C VAL A 489 27.01 14.30 -7.71
N ASP A 490 27.64 14.98 -8.67
CA ASP A 490 27.94 16.42 -8.58
C ASP A 490 26.62 17.22 -8.48
N PRO A 491 26.43 18.05 -7.42
CA PRO A 491 25.25 18.88 -7.28
C PRO A 491 25.01 19.83 -8.46
N GLN A 492 26.07 20.35 -9.11
CA GLN A 492 25.97 21.20 -10.28
C GLN A 492 25.40 20.42 -11.48
N ALA A 493 25.87 19.18 -11.72
CA ALA A 493 25.33 18.31 -12.76
C ALA A 493 23.82 18.03 -12.53
N ALA A 494 23.43 17.79 -11.30
CA ALA A 494 22.03 17.60 -10.95
C ALA A 494 21.20 18.88 -11.20
N GLN A 495 21.72 20.05 -10.90
CA GLN A 495 21.04 21.33 -11.15
C GLN A 495 20.84 21.60 -12.64
N VAL A 496 21.82 21.30 -13.49
CA VAL A 496 21.72 21.44 -14.95
C VAL A 496 20.62 20.52 -15.50
N VAL A 497 20.56 19.27 -15.03
CA VAL A 497 19.50 18.34 -15.44
C VAL A 497 18.12 18.83 -15.01
N ARG A 498 17.98 19.32 -13.76
CA ARG A 498 16.72 19.90 -13.27
C ARG A 498 16.27 21.09 -14.13
N ALA A 499 17.20 21.99 -14.49
CA ALA A 499 16.92 23.13 -15.37
C ALA A 499 16.40 22.67 -16.72
N GLY A 500 17.04 21.66 -17.34
CA GLY A 500 16.53 21.05 -18.57
C GLY A 500 15.14 20.42 -18.42
N MET A 501 14.86 19.75 -17.28
CA MET A 501 13.54 19.17 -16.98
C MET A 501 12.47 20.24 -16.70
N ARG A 502 12.84 21.38 -16.10
CA ARG A 502 11.98 22.55 -15.98
C ARG A 502 11.58 23.08 -17.37
N ASP A 503 12.54 23.18 -18.28
CA ASP A 503 12.32 23.67 -19.63
C ASP A 503 11.44 22.74 -20.49
N VAL A 504 11.35 21.44 -20.16
CA VAL A 504 10.37 20.52 -20.77
C VAL A 504 8.94 21.04 -20.57
N VAL A 505 8.65 21.65 -19.41
CA VAL A 505 7.30 22.09 -19.02
C VAL A 505 7.12 23.58 -19.28
N ASN A 506 8.10 24.43 -18.95
CA ASN A 506 7.98 25.88 -18.89
C ASN A 506 8.77 26.59 -20.01
N GLY A 507 9.72 25.91 -20.66
CA GLY A 507 10.59 26.48 -21.69
C GLY A 507 10.00 26.46 -23.08
N GLY A 508 10.40 27.41 -23.93
CA GLY A 508 9.96 27.47 -25.32
C GLY A 508 10.28 26.21 -26.14
N GLY A 509 9.24 25.57 -26.68
CA GLY A 509 9.35 24.33 -27.46
C GLY A 509 9.54 23.07 -26.60
N GLY A 510 9.28 23.14 -25.30
CA GLY A 510 9.24 21.96 -24.41
C GLY A 510 8.13 20.98 -24.80
N THR A 511 8.34 19.70 -24.48
CA THR A 511 7.42 18.63 -24.88
C THR A 511 6.31 18.36 -23.86
N GLY A 512 6.35 19.00 -22.67
CA GLY A 512 5.51 18.73 -21.52
C GLY A 512 4.66 19.88 -21.04
N HIS A 513 4.40 20.91 -21.84
CA HIS A 513 3.61 22.10 -21.48
C HIS A 513 2.22 21.76 -20.88
N GLY A 514 1.64 20.60 -21.26
CA GLY A 514 0.37 20.12 -20.69
C GLY A 514 0.38 19.90 -19.18
N ALA A 515 1.56 19.88 -18.54
CA ALA A 515 1.74 19.74 -17.09
C ALA A 515 2.00 21.07 -16.38
N SER A 516 2.05 22.21 -17.08
CA SER A 516 2.33 23.51 -16.47
C SER A 516 1.31 23.85 -15.39
N LEU A 517 1.80 24.23 -14.20
CA LEU A 517 1.00 24.59 -13.03
C LEU A 517 0.92 26.10 -12.88
N SER A 518 -0.17 26.59 -12.30
CA SER A 518 -0.42 28.02 -12.13
C SER A 518 0.35 28.66 -10.96
N TYR A 519 0.91 27.83 -10.07
CA TYR A 519 1.39 28.29 -8.76
C TYR A 519 2.85 27.90 -8.44
N THR A 520 3.44 27.00 -9.21
CA THR A 520 4.83 26.58 -9.05
C THR A 520 5.40 26.03 -10.35
N GLU A 521 6.72 26.03 -10.48
CA GLU A 521 7.39 25.41 -11.62
C GLU A 521 7.60 23.91 -11.38
N LEU A 522 7.18 23.13 -12.35
CA LEU A 522 7.30 21.68 -12.35
C LEU A 522 8.43 21.25 -13.29
N CYS A 523 9.26 20.34 -12.82
CA CYS A 523 10.26 19.64 -13.63
C CYS A 523 9.66 18.32 -14.12
N GLY A 524 9.75 18.05 -15.42
CA GLY A 524 9.20 16.82 -15.97
C GLY A 524 9.94 16.30 -17.18
N LYS A 525 9.61 15.08 -17.55
CA LYS A 525 10.07 14.46 -18.80
C LYS A 525 8.98 13.61 -19.41
N THR A 526 8.65 13.89 -20.66
CA THR A 526 7.72 13.07 -21.46
C THR A 526 8.43 11.83 -21.99
N GLY A 527 7.70 10.73 -22.11
CA GLY A 527 8.15 9.51 -22.77
C GLY A 527 7.06 8.93 -23.67
N THR A 528 7.48 8.26 -24.73
CA THR A 528 6.59 7.47 -25.60
C THR A 528 7.38 6.24 -26.03
N ALA A 529 6.86 5.04 -25.75
CA ALA A 529 7.50 3.77 -26.10
C ALA A 529 6.54 2.88 -26.88
N GLN A 530 7.08 2.03 -27.72
CA GLN A 530 6.37 0.87 -28.26
C GLN A 530 6.27 -0.19 -27.15
N TRP A 531 5.16 -0.92 -27.13
CA TRP A 531 4.87 -1.90 -26.08
C TRP A 531 4.06 -3.08 -26.64
N GLY A 532 4.33 -4.26 -26.09
CA GLY A 532 3.62 -5.48 -26.45
C GLY A 532 4.00 -6.03 -27.83
N PRO A 533 3.23 -6.98 -28.36
CA PRO A 533 3.52 -7.59 -29.65
C PRO A 533 3.47 -6.56 -30.79
N PRO A 534 4.44 -6.57 -31.72
CA PRO A 534 4.46 -5.65 -32.86
C PRO A 534 3.15 -5.62 -33.66
N SER A 535 2.46 -6.75 -33.77
CA SER A 535 1.16 -6.86 -34.44
C SER A 535 0.04 -6.02 -33.84
N LYS A 536 0.15 -5.65 -32.55
CA LYS A 536 -0.82 -4.79 -31.86
C LYS A 536 -0.51 -3.31 -32.00
N ASN A 537 0.69 -2.95 -32.45
CA ASN A 537 1.15 -1.55 -32.55
C ASN A 537 0.70 -0.71 -31.34
N GLN A 538 0.98 -1.23 -30.14
CA GLN A 538 0.57 -0.64 -28.88
C GLN A 538 1.69 0.27 -28.35
N ARG A 539 1.32 1.41 -27.76
CA ARG A 539 2.27 2.40 -27.26
C ARG A 539 1.95 2.79 -25.83
N LEU A 540 2.99 3.16 -25.11
CA LEU A 540 2.94 3.74 -23.77
C LEU A 540 3.19 5.23 -23.85
N ALA A 541 2.51 6.00 -23.01
CA ALA A 541 2.84 7.40 -22.78
C ALA A 541 3.24 7.59 -21.31
N TRP A 542 4.38 8.25 -21.10
CA TRP A 542 4.94 8.55 -19.80
C TRP A 542 5.01 10.05 -19.55
N PHE A 543 4.80 10.43 -18.30
CA PHE A 543 5.25 11.71 -17.80
C PHE A 543 5.74 11.53 -16.37
N ALA A 544 7.01 11.85 -16.11
CA ALA A 544 7.61 11.68 -14.80
C ALA A 544 8.48 12.87 -14.46
N GLY A 545 8.61 13.19 -13.17
CA GLY A 545 9.35 14.34 -12.72
C GLY A 545 9.15 14.64 -11.24
N PHE A 546 9.28 15.90 -10.88
CA PHE A 546 9.15 16.38 -9.51
C PHE A 546 8.76 17.87 -9.47
N LEU A 547 8.31 18.33 -8.31
CA LEU A 547 8.01 19.73 -8.04
C LEU A 547 8.28 20.06 -6.56
N PRO A 548 8.49 21.37 -6.23
CA PRO A 548 8.83 22.48 -7.11
C PRO A 548 10.24 22.35 -7.71
N TYR A 549 10.60 23.22 -8.66
CA TYR A 549 11.93 23.27 -9.26
C TYR A 549 13.02 23.63 -8.24
N ASP A 550 12.79 24.70 -7.46
CA ASP A 550 13.81 25.26 -6.57
C ASP A 550 14.12 24.35 -5.37
N ASN A 551 13.10 23.73 -4.78
CA ASN A 551 13.23 22.84 -3.64
C ASN A 551 12.33 21.61 -3.84
N PRO A 552 12.78 20.60 -4.62
CA PRO A 552 11.96 19.44 -4.94
C PRO A 552 11.42 18.72 -3.72
N ARG A 553 10.09 18.64 -3.62
CA ARG A 553 9.39 17.99 -2.52
C ARG A 553 8.66 16.71 -2.94
N TYR A 554 7.99 16.72 -4.10
CA TYR A 554 7.21 15.60 -4.57
C TYR A 554 7.74 15.09 -5.90
N ALA A 555 8.13 13.83 -5.96
CA ALA A 555 8.45 13.14 -7.21
C ALA A 555 7.24 12.32 -7.66
N PHE A 556 7.07 12.18 -8.97
CA PHE A 556 5.95 11.46 -9.55
C PHE A 556 6.31 10.72 -10.83
N ALA A 557 5.52 9.68 -11.15
CA ALA A 557 5.49 9.04 -12.46
C ALA A 557 4.07 8.66 -12.84
N VAL A 558 3.68 8.99 -14.08
CA VAL A 558 2.40 8.60 -14.68
C VAL A 558 2.67 7.77 -15.91
N LEU A 559 2.02 6.62 -15.96
CA LEU A 559 1.98 5.72 -17.12
C LEU A 559 0.55 5.69 -17.69
N TYR A 560 0.45 5.91 -18.97
CA TYR A 560 -0.75 5.66 -19.79
C TYR A 560 -0.45 4.49 -20.72
N GLU A 561 -1.21 3.40 -20.61
CA GLU A 561 -1.12 2.24 -21.47
C GLU A 561 -2.14 2.38 -22.62
N GLY A 562 -1.64 2.67 -23.84
CA GLY A 562 -2.50 2.91 -25.00
C GLY A 562 -3.20 1.65 -25.49
N LYS A 563 -4.29 1.84 -26.23
CA LYS A 563 -4.97 0.75 -26.96
C LYS A 563 -4.15 0.32 -28.19
N PRO A 564 -4.37 -0.89 -28.71
CA PRO A 564 -3.83 -1.27 -30.00
C PRO A 564 -4.14 -0.22 -31.09
N ASN A 565 -3.12 0.11 -31.90
CA ASN A 565 -3.19 1.11 -32.97
C ASN A 565 -3.53 2.55 -32.53
N GLN A 566 -3.51 2.86 -31.23
CA GLN A 566 -3.75 4.19 -30.72
C GLN A 566 -2.46 5.03 -30.80
N THR A 567 -2.56 6.22 -31.39
CA THR A 567 -1.49 7.22 -31.31
C THR A 567 -1.51 7.87 -29.95
N VAL A 568 -0.43 7.71 -29.18
CA VAL A 568 -0.29 8.30 -27.85
C VAL A 568 1.01 9.10 -27.74
N SER A 569 1.04 10.09 -26.86
CA SER A 569 2.27 10.79 -26.49
C SER A 569 2.22 11.24 -25.02
N GLY A 570 3.37 11.24 -24.35
CA GLY A 570 3.49 11.66 -22.94
C GLY A 570 2.95 13.06 -22.71
N GLY A 571 3.24 14.02 -23.60
CA GLY A 571 2.79 15.40 -23.47
C GLY A 571 1.27 15.61 -23.63
N ARG A 572 0.58 14.74 -24.39
CA ARG A 572 -0.86 14.85 -24.65
C ARG A 572 -1.70 14.01 -23.69
N MET A 573 -1.18 12.85 -23.23
CA MET A 573 -1.94 11.89 -22.39
C MET A 573 -1.54 11.99 -20.93
N ALA A 574 -0.28 11.81 -20.59
CA ALA A 574 0.17 11.70 -19.21
C ALA A 574 0.41 13.06 -18.54
N ALA A 575 0.96 14.06 -19.24
CA ALA A 575 1.23 15.37 -18.67
C ALA A 575 -0.05 16.10 -18.18
N PRO A 576 -1.19 16.11 -18.90
CA PRO A 576 -2.43 16.71 -18.41
C PRO A 576 -2.98 16.03 -17.15
N MET A 577 -2.73 14.72 -16.95
CA MET A 577 -3.14 14.02 -15.74
C MET A 577 -2.39 14.57 -14.52
N VAL A 578 -1.07 14.79 -14.66
CA VAL A 578 -0.24 15.39 -13.60
C VAL A 578 -0.75 16.80 -13.28
N LYS A 579 -1.04 17.61 -14.29
CA LYS A 579 -1.64 18.94 -14.10
C LYS A 579 -2.95 18.85 -13.31
N SER A 580 -3.87 18.00 -13.76
CA SER A 580 -5.18 17.84 -13.11
C SER A 580 -5.03 17.45 -11.64
N PHE A 581 -4.11 16.56 -11.33
CA PHE A 581 -3.83 16.14 -9.96
C PHE A 581 -3.29 17.29 -9.10
N PHE A 582 -2.17 17.89 -9.48
CA PHE A 582 -1.50 18.90 -8.66
C PHE A 582 -2.26 20.25 -8.62
N GLU A 583 -2.98 20.63 -9.67
CA GLU A 583 -3.86 21.82 -9.61
C GLU A 583 -5.03 21.64 -8.63
N THR A 584 -5.59 20.42 -8.52
CA THR A 584 -6.65 20.13 -7.55
C THR A 584 -6.13 20.22 -6.11
N LEU A 585 -4.85 19.92 -5.89
CA LEU A 585 -4.19 19.97 -4.59
C LEU A 585 -3.43 21.28 -4.34
N LYS A 586 -3.67 22.31 -5.17
CA LYS A 586 -2.90 23.57 -5.19
C LYS A 586 -2.66 24.17 -3.81
N ASP A 587 -3.69 24.28 -3.00
CA ASP A 587 -3.58 24.97 -1.71
C ASP A 587 -2.77 24.15 -0.70
N GLU A 588 -2.99 22.83 -0.63
CA GLU A 588 -2.18 21.91 0.19
C GLU A 588 -0.71 21.89 -0.23
N ILE A 589 -0.48 21.83 -1.55
CA ILE A 589 0.87 21.82 -2.10
C ILE A 589 1.59 23.15 -1.79
N LYS A 590 0.92 24.29 -1.98
CA LYS A 590 1.50 25.60 -1.65
C LYS A 590 1.93 25.68 -0.20
N GLU A 591 1.12 25.22 0.73
CA GLU A 591 1.45 25.20 2.15
C GLU A 591 2.66 24.30 2.41
N SER A 592 2.69 23.11 1.83
CA SER A 592 3.75 22.11 2.06
C SER A 592 5.11 22.48 1.45
N ILE A 593 5.13 23.25 0.34
CA ILE A 593 6.35 23.69 -0.35
C ILE A 593 6.78 25.10 0.04
N ALA A 594 5.99 25.80 0.85
CA ALA A 594 6.37 27.11 1.37
C ALA A 594 7.72 27.00 2.10
N PRO A 595 8.63 27.98 1.92
CA PRO A 595 9.85 28.00 2.71
C PRO A 595 9.47 27.99 4.20
N PRO A 596 10.23 27.26 5.05
CA PRO A 596 9.96 27.25 6.47
C PRO A 596 9.92 28.69 6.96
N LYS A 597 8.84 29.06 7.67
CA LYS A 597 8.74 30.39 8.30
C LYS A 597 10.02 30.60 9.09
N ARG A 598 10.79 31.63 8.78
CA ARG A 598 12.03 31.92 9.50
C ARG A 598 11.69 32.13 10.95
N ALA A 599 12.19 31.25 11.81
CA ALA A 599 12.12 31.48 13.25
C ALA A 599 12.98 32.72 13.58
N VAL A 600 12.39 33.74 14.16
CA VAL A 600 13.13 34.85 14.69
C VAL A 600 13.68 34.41 16.04
N VAL A 601 15.00 34.27 16.14
CA VAL A 601 15.64 34.01 17.40
C VAL A 601 15.74 35.37 18.12
N VAL A 602 14.93 35.59 19.13
CA VAL A 602 15.05 36.74 20.04
C VAL A 602 16.15 36.38 21.03
N ILE A 603 17.31 37.02 20.91
CA ILE A 603 18.39 36.92 21.90
C ILE A 603 18.04 37.91 22.99
N ALA A 604 17.60 37.44 24.14
CA ALA A 604 17.51 38.27 25.32
C ALA A 604 18.94 38.53 25.84
N GLU A 605 19.31 39.79 25.98
CA GLU A 605 20.55 40.19 26.63
C GLU A 605 20.42 40.06 28.16
N ASP A 606 20.28 38.84 28.67
CA ASP A 606 20.36 38.58 30.10
C ASP A 606 21.05 37.24 30.40
N ASP A 607 21.91 37.25 31.39
CA ASP A 607 22.96 36.28 31.73
C ASP A 607 22.44 34.95 32.34
N SER A 608 21.17 34.64 32.20
CA SER A 608 20.60 33.36 32.64
C SER A 608 20.44 32.37 31.48
N ARG A 609 21.07 31.21 31.61
CA ARG A 609 21.08 30.10 30.67
C ARG A 609 19.68 29.44 30.51
N GLU A 610 18.68 30.17 30.03
CA GLU A 610 17.41 29.59 29.59
C GLU A 610 17.47 29.23 28.10
N ILE A 611 16.99 28.00 27.78
CA ILE A 611 16.88 27.53 26.42
C ILE A 611 15.84 28.37 25.68
N LEU A 612 16.28 29.23 24.77
CA LEU A 612 15.43 30.07 23.93
C LEU A 612 14.62 29.20 22.99
N ARG A 613 13.31 29.27 23.08
CA ARG A 613 12.40 28.67 22.07
C ARG A 613 12.24 29.64 20.89
N ALA A 614 12.39 29.13 19.69
CA ALA A 614 12.07 29.90 18.50
C ALA A 614 10.53 30.15 18.43
N LEU A 615 10.13 31.41 18.26
CA LEU A 615 8.73 31.82 18.12
C LEU A 615 8.36 31.94 16.65
N PRO A 616 7.13 31.57 16.23
CA PRO A 616 6.61 31.86 14.89
C PRO A 616 6.59 33.39 14.62
N VAL A 617 6.83 33.76 13.36
CA VAL A 617 6.85 35.19 12.95
C VAL A 617 5.48 35.88 13.15
N GLU A 618 4.40 35.13 13.21
CA GLU A 618 3.03 35.63 13.41
C GLU A 618 2.82 36.22 14.83
N ASP A 619 3.65 35.82 15.79
CA ASP A 619 3.55 36.27 17.18
C ASP A 619 4.38 37.52 17.49
N ILE A 620 4.92 38.16 16.44
CA ILE A 620 5.77 39.34 16.59
C ILE A 620 5.03 40.58 16.06
N ASP A 621 4.98 41.64 16.89
CA ASP A 621 4.44 42.93 16.47
C ASP A 621 5.33 43.55 15.37
N PRO A 622 4.79 43.82 14.18
CA PRO A 622 5.56 44.33 13.06
C PRO A 622 6.09 45.75 13.26
N ALA A 623 5.57 46.51 14.23
CA ALA A 623 6.01 47.86 14.52
C ALA A 623 7.19 47.93 15.53
N THR A 624 7.28 46.97 16.43
CA THR A 624 8.27 46.96 17.50
C THR A 624 9.30 45.84 17.38
N GLY A 625 9.01 44.79 16.58
CA GLY A 625 9.87 43.60 16.45
C GLY A 625 9.92 42.74 17.72
N LEU A 626 9.02 42.96 18.68
CA LEU A 626 8.93 42.21 19.93
C LEU A 626 7.75 41.26 19.94
N PRO A 627 7.80 40.15 20.71
CA PRO A 627 6.69 39.24 20.87
C PRO A 627 5.43 39.94 21.40
N GLN A 628 4.29 39.67 20.80
CA GLN A 628 2.99 40.13 21.34
C GLN A 628 2.72 39.40 22.66
N ALA A 629 2.45 40.19 23.72
CA ALA A 629 2.04 39.60 24.99
C ALA A 629 0.73 38.85 24.81
N PRO A 630 0.61 37.59 25.30
CA PRO A 630 -0.65 36.89 25.26
C PRO A 630 -1.70 37.67 26.03
N ALA A 631 -2.89 37.84 25.47
CA ALA A 631 -4.02 38.45 26.14
C ALA A 631 -4.28 37.71 27.46
N LEU A 632 -4.17 38.44 28.58
CA LEU A 632 -4.50 37.92 29.91
C LEU A 632 -5.99 37.68 29.97
N ASP A 633 -6.41 36.42 29.76
CA ASP A 633 -7.74 35.98 30.15
C ASP A 633 -7.82 36.01 31.68
N THR A 634 -8.56 36.98 32.18
CA THR A 634 -8.91 37.08 33.61
C THR A 634 -9.94 36.05 33.95
N ALA A 635 -9.49 34.87 34.41
CA ALA A 635 -10.35 33.91 35.11
C ALA A 635 -10.11 34.08 36.63
N PRO A 636 -11.17 33.96 37.48
CA PRO A 636 -11.13 34.28 38.88
C PRO A 636 -10.35 33.23 39.70
N ALA A 637 -9.60 33.76 40.68
CA ALA A 637 -8.82 32.98 41.64
C ALA A 637 -9.73 32.09 42.51
N THR A 638 -9.41 30.79 42.55
CA THR A 638 -9.80 29.93 43.68
C THR A 638 -8.74 28.84 43.91
N ASP A 639 -8.29 28.83 45.16
CA ASP A 639 -7.71 27.75 45.95
C ASP A 639 -6.24 27.32 45.69
N LEU A 640 -5.41 27.96 46.52
CA LEU A 640 -4.04 27.54 46.88
C LEU A 640 -4.08 26.22 47.71
N ILE A 641 -3.43 25.18 47.24
CA ILE A 641 -3.03 24.03 48.06
C ILE A 641 -1.55 24.23 48.45
N PRO A 642 -1.18 24.11 49.76
CA PRO A 642 0.17 24.41 50.23
C PRO A 642 1.19 23.31 49.88
N ALA A 643 2.42 23.73 49.57
CA ALA A 643 3.57 22.88 49.31
C ALA A 643 4.05 22.13 50.58
N PRO A 644 4.55 20.90 50.45
CA PRO A 644 5.25 20.22 51.53
C PRO A 644 6.72 20.71 51.67
N PRO A 645 7.32 20.61 52.89
CA PRO A 645 8.58 21.22 53.21
C PRO A 645 9.80 20.49 52.63
N ALA A 646 10.83 21.29 52.33
CA ALA A 646 12.16 20.85 51.93
C ALA A 646 12.90 20.13 53.07
N GLY A 647 13.62 19.07 52.73
CA GLY A 647 14.64 18.52 53.62
C GLY A 647 15.23 17.20 53.21
N GLN A 648 16.51 17.27 52.91
CA GLN A 648 17.53 16.21 53.00
C GLN A 648 17.89 15.41 51.74
N ASP A 649 19.04 15.80 51.15
CA ASP A 649 19.98 14.90 50.48
C ASP A 649 20.50 13.84 51.45
N PRO A 650 20.82 12.63 50.99
CA PRO A 650 22.24 12.37 50.84
C PRO A 650 22.61 11.51 49.58
N ASP A 651 23.77 11.85 49.10
CA ASP A 651 24.80 11.15 48.35
C ASP A 651 24.71 9.60 48.23
N GLU A 652 25.29 9.20 47.14
CA GLU A 652 26.08 8.01 46.78
C GLU A 652 25.56 7.18 45.61
N GLY A 653 26.23 7.28 44.48
CA GLY A 653 27.12 6.27 43.95
C GLY A 653 26.47 5.19 43.10
N GLY A 654 26.68 5.21 41.79
CA GLY A 654 26.47 4.02 41.01
C GLY A 654 26.43 4.24 39.50
N VAL A 655 27.57 4.58 38.91
CA VAL A 655 27.79 4.51 37.45
C VAL A 655 27.86 3.06 37.04
N ILE A 656 26.84 2.55 36.29
CA ILE A 656 26.92 1.26 35.62
C ILE A 656 27.51 1.50 34.22
N ARG A 657 28.80 1.14 34.07
CA ARG A 657 29.47 1.02 32.77
C ARG A 657 28.96 -0.25 32.07
N ALA A 658 28.51 -0.12 30.82
CA ALA A 658 28.33 -1.23 29.91
C ALA A 658 29.70 -1.85 29.58
N LEU A 659 29.82 -3.16 29.75
CA LEU A 659 30.97 -3.98 29.33
C LEU A 659 30.76 -4.41 27.87
N PRO A 660 31.84 -4.50 27.07
CA PRO A 660 31.76 -4.96 25.68
C PRO A 660 31.61 -6.50 25.64
N VAL A 661 30.76 -6.98 24.78
CA VAL A 661 30.61 -8.39 24.47
C VAL A 661 31.68 -8.78 23.45
N ASN A 662 32.50 -9.75 23.83
CA ASN A 662 33.53 -10.37 23.01
C ASN A 662 32.90 -11.31 21.97
N GLU A 663 33.29 -11.16 20.71
CA GLU A 663 33.13 -12.16 19.67
C GLU A 663 34.13 -13.29 19.92
N ALA A 664 33.67 -14.51 20.20
CA ALA A 664 34.39 -15.73 19.87
C ALA A 664 33.51 -16.99 20.08
N GLU A 665 33.49 -17.81 19.04
CA GLU A 665 33.28 -19.26 19.02
C GLU A 665 31.87 -19.83 19.18
N ILE A 666 31.25 -20.18 18.04
CA ILE A 666 30.44 -21.39 17.91
C ILE A 666 30.84 -22.09 16.59
N ARG A 667 31.48 -23.25 16.72
CA ARG A 667 31.72 -24.24 15.67
C ARG A 667 30.47 -25.14 15.53
N PRO A 668 30.24 -25.73 14.35
CA PRO A 668 29.09 -26.58 14.10
C PRO A 668 29.43 -28.05 14.38
N ASP A 669 28.48 -28.78 14.93
CA ASP A 669 28.43 -30.24 14.85
C ASP A 669 27.03 -30.72 14.49
N ALA A 670 26.93 -31.56 13.45
CA ALA A 670 25.81 -32.33 12.97
C ALA A 670 25.77 -33.71 13.67
N PRO A 671 24.88 -34.69 13.34
CA PRO A 671 23.47 -34.66 12.98
C PRO A 671 22.62 -35.65 13.81
N ALA A 672 21.30 -35.64 13.70
CA ALA A 672 20.47 -36.83 13.91
C ALA A 672 19.11 -36.77 13.26
N ASP A 673 18.83 -37.78 12.51
CA ASP A 673 17.68 -38.25 11.75
C ASP A 673 16.29 -38.12 12.37
N GLY A 674 15.27 -38.03 11.48
CA GLY A 674 13.93 -38.49 11.83
C GLY A 674 12.77 -37.85 11.01
N LEU A 675 12.60 -38.28 9.76
CA LEU A 675 11.34 -38.54 9.04
C LEU A 675 10.04 -37.84 9.47
N LEU A 676 9.47 -37.04 8.57
CA LEU A 676 8.15 -37.30 7.98
C LEU A 676 7.92 -36.38 6.75
N HIS A 677 7.59 -37.02 5.63
CA HIS A 677 7.29 -36.42 4.34
C HIS A 677 5.94 -35.70 4.36
N GLU A 678 5.91 -34.41 4.01
CA GLU A 678 4.79 -33.80 3.34
C GLU A 678 5.27 -33.15 2.03
N ARG A 679 4.67 -33.53 0.93
CA ARG A 679 4.96 -33.04 -0.41
C ARG A 679 4.49 -31.58 -0.52
N PRO A 680 5.33 -30.64 -0.95
CA PRO A 680 4.85 -29.33 -1.36
C PRO A 680 4.18 -29.45 -2.74
N VAL A 681 2.99 -28.87 -2.85
CA VAL A 681 2.34 -28.60 -4.12
C VAL A 681 3.19 -27.57 -4.86
N ALA A 682 3.69 -27.94 -6.02
CA ALA A 682 4.50 -27.10 -6.88
C ALA A 682 3.74 -25.82 -7.27
N PRO A 683 4.37 -24.64 -7.24
CA PRO A 683 3.81 -23.44 -7.85
C PRO A 683 3.79 -23.63 -9.36
N VAL A 684 2.69 -23.24 -9.99
CA VAL A 684 2.58 -23.14 -11.44
C VAL A 684 3.67 -22.15 -11.89
N GLN A 685 4.70 -22.67 -12.52
CA GLN A 685 5.70 -21.89 -13.22
C GLN A 685 5.01 -21.24 -14.44
N THR A 686 4.68 -19.96 -14.30
CA THR A 686 4.58 -19.10 -15.47
C THR A 686 6.00 -18.81 -15.89
N ASP A 687 6.37 -19.24 -17.07
CA ASP A 687 7.69 -19.05 -17.67
C ASP A 687 7.98 -17.54 -17.81
N PRO A 688 8.92 -16.95 -17.05
CA PRO A 688 9.25 -15.53 -17.16
C PRO A 688 9.92 -15.18 -18.50
N ASP A 689 10.36 -16.18 -19.25
CA ASP A 689 11.13 -15.98 -20.48
C ASP A 689 10.28 -15.69 -21.72
N GLU A 690 8.98 -15.97 -21.70
CA GLU A 690 8.13 -15.73 -22.87
C GLU A 690 7.78 -14.25 -23.06
N ASP A 691 7.69 -13.46 -22.00
CA ASP A 691 7.39 -12.03 -22.07
C ASP A 691 8.65 -11.16 -22.33
N VAL A 692 9.85 -11.66 -22.04
CA VAL A 692 11.11 -10.92 -22.23
C VAL A 692 11.61 -10.98 -23.69
N ARG A 693 11.24 -12.02 -24.42
CA ARG A 693 11.70 -12.22 -25.82
C ARG A 693 10.99 -11.34 -26.86
N ARG A 694 10.02 -10.52 -26.47
CA ARG A 694 9.14 -9.77 -27.39
C ARG A 694 9.49 -8.30 -27.60
N ALA A 695 10.60 -7.81 -27.06
CA ALA A 695 11.07 -6.44 -27.28
C ALA A 695 12.21 -6.37 -28.31
N LEU A 696 12.06 -7.02 -29.48
CA LEU A 696 13.00 -6.88 -30.58
C LEU A 696 12.69 -5.60 -31.39
N PRO A 697 13.70 -4.94 -31.93
CA PRO A 697 13.49 -3.73 -32.75
C PRO A 697 12.73 -4.11 -34.03
N VAL A 698 11.65 -3.36 -34.30
CA VAL A 698 10.89 -3.47 -35.53
C VAL A 698 11.48 -2.45 -36.51
N GLU A 699 11.89 -2.92 -37.67
CA GLU A 699 12.15 -2.09 -38.84
C GLU A 699 10.86 -1.32 -39.19
N GLU A 700 10.96 0.01 -39.26
CA GLU A 700 9.89 0.82 -39.83
C GLU A 700 10.04 0.84 -41.37
N PRO A 701 8.89 0.82 -42.12
CA PRO A 701 8.86 1.01 -43.54
C PRO A 701 9.23 2.44 -43.98
#